data_b41565c8c0395abd33ce068a91cfc49b
#
_entry.id   b41565c8c0395abd33ce068a91cfc49b
#
_cell.length_a   1.000
_cell.length_b   1.000
_cell.length_c   1.000
_cell.angle_alpha   90.00
_cell.angle_beta   90.00
_cell.angle_gamma   90.00
#
_symmetry.space_group_name_H-M   'P 1'
#
loop_
_entity.id
_entity.type
_entity.pdbx_description
1 polymer ?
#
loop_
_entity_poly.entity_id
_entity_poly.type
_entity_poly.pdbx_seq_one_letter_code
_entity_poly.pdbx_strand_id
1 'polypeptide(L)'
;MKRQLVWILSLIALPVAAQEEVDAVAEGRQAFATYGCITCHVVDKNDDSLRTGPSLYGLFVNDPREREVSVPGTEGKKKVKADRSYYQDSVRKSTDVLAIAESGETKGAAYPAAMPMYTAEVISDQAVEHIFHYLRTLADEGQSGPRMVKVKIDRKAQSKNLLEVGGEVAVAGRTRVFRAPISKSSGRAVHVGLPNGMNYTFDSRTLAVRNVWGGGFLNLNEERRGRGQPNSRRGQGNQTFVEGLGILRPVLGGVPVDFEFKEPDVKDHKNVEKWLWEDRDFPELLASVDANYHGHSLESSTGDPVFRFRVGRNEFLQAVRFAEDGRLEIGLRANLKDAQTFQVSEAGLTDITVKGGKLANGTWTLPAGPARGYTFSARLQRALVARPFIAKEEHWGEQPVVRNKNKVGKKMMEVPPGYSFENWESPKDIYGRDQLFEPTGIAVARDGTIVVATRTAGIWRIRNDKWTKFAEGTYECLGVWIEDDKGDQFVVMQKPELTRMKDSNGDGRGDSFETVCDDYGFHGNYHEYAHGPVRDREGNYYFSLNLSHGGNERTSWRAGGPFMGSMGGYRGWACRVTPQGKFEPFANGLRSPAGLGVDPAGRIWYAENQGEYVGSSKVVPLEKGKFYGHLSGLLTLPGKMKPDSAELKFDKWKDKIRKGAVWLPHGMVANSPGNPAWDTTGGRFGPYEGQMFLGDQTLSNLFRVVPERVNEIDQGCVIPFGRFFASGVMRPVFLPDGSLLVGQTGRGWGAWGGQQASLQRIVYDGKTVAAAIHHAKAAKNGFLLKLTQPVGQAVSEEQLVGKLKVRSWFYTNTGRYGSPRHEEREDAIERVHIDAGRKSVLVVMKDFGSGDRKWLDRLYHIEIPDTKDLFGSAPVMDSMRAYFTLRIIP
;
A
#
# COMPACT_ATOMS: atom_id res chain seq x y z
N MET A 1 12.27 -7.20 -78.14
CA MET A 1 11.00 -6.93 -77.44
C MET A 1 11.24 -6.72 -76.01
N LYS A 2 11.31 -5.46 -75.52
CA LYS A 2 11.54 -5.03 -74.17
C LYS A 2 10.17 -4.93 -73.48
N ARG A 3 9.94 -5.68 -72.34
CA ARG A 3 8.80 -5.46 -71.51
C ARG A 3 9.27 -4.65 -70.27
N GLN A 4 8.79 -3.42 -70.21
CA GLN A 4 8.93 -2.56 -68.99
C GLN A 4 8.04 -3.09 -67.87
N LEU A 5 8.64 -3.36 -66.73
CA LEU A 5 7.91 -3.59 -65.48
C LEU A 5 7.65 -2.22 -64.81
N VAL A 6 6.40 -1.85 -64.72
CA VAL A 6 5.95 -0.67 -63.97
C VAL A 6 5.76 -1.10 -62.53
N TRP A 7 6.58 -0.55 -61.62
CA TRP A 7 6.39 -0.68 -60.17
C TRP A 7 5.30 0.31 -59.74
N ILE A 8 4.13 -0.21 -59.30
CA ILE A 8 3.13 0.57 -58.62
C ILE A 8 3.54 0.62 -57.14
N LEU A 9 4.08 1.76 -56.70
CA LEU A 9 4.20 2.07 -55.28
C LEU A 9 2.81 2.35 -54.75
N SER A 10 2.18 1.35 -54.11
CA SER A 10 1.06 1.58 -53.23
C SER A 10 1.55 2.24 -51.95
N LEU A 11 1.33 3.55 -51.83
CA LEU A 11 1.41 4.24 -50.54
C LEU A 11 0.42 3.59 -49.59
N ILE A 12 0.89 2.76 -48.68
CA ILE A 12 0.12 2.36 -47.51
C ILE A 12 0.05 3.59 -46.62
N ALA A 13 -1.06 4.30 -46.69
CA ALA A 13 -1.42 5.33 -45.71
C ALA A 13 -1.48 4.63 -44.34
N LEU A 14 -0.53 4.89 -43.46
CA LEU A 14 -0.61 4.53 -42.05
C LEU A 14 -1.89 5.18 -41.50
N PRO A 15 -2.74 4.46 -40.79
CA PRO A 15 -3.93 5.05 -40.23
C PRO A 15 -3.49 6.16 -39.26
N VAL A 16 -3.86 7.39 -39.57
CA VAL A 16 -3.81 8.52 -38.65
C VAL A 16 -4.54 8.05 -37.37
N ALA A 17 -3.85 8.06 -36.24
CA ALA A 17 -4.45 7.68 -34.97
C ALA A 17 -5.71 8.53 -34.77
N ALA A 18 -6.87 7.89 -34.66
CA ALA A 18 -8.13 8.58 -34.47
C ALA A 18 -8.07 9.29 -33.12
N GLN A 19 -8.18 10.61 -33.11
CA GLN A 19 -8.36 11.41 -31.91
C GLN A 19 -9.77 11.09 -31.38
N GLU A 20 -9.85 10.70 -30.11
CA GLU A 20 -11.12 10.44 -29.42
C GLU A 20 -11.66 11.76 -28.85
N GLU A 21 -12.94 12.04 -29.10
CA GLU A 21 -13.62 13.17 -28.46
C GLU A 21 -14.17 12.72 -27.10
N VAL A 22 -13.76 13.41 -26.03
CA VAL A 22 -14.17 13.11 -24.65
C VAL A 22 -14.70 14.37 -23.97
N ASP A 23 -15.50 14.17 -22.90
CA ASP A 23 -15.90 15.26 -22.01
C ASP A 23 -14.80 15.52 -20.97
N ALA A 24 -14.11 16.66 -21.10
CA ALA A 24 -13.03 17.06 -20.19
C ALA A 24 -13.51 17.23 -18.73
N VAL A 25 -14.77 17.52 -18.48
CA VAL A 25 -15.32 17.61 -17.12
C VAL A 25 -15.43 16.21 -16.50
N ALA A 26 -15.94 15.23 -17.24
CA ALA A 26 -16.02 13.85 -16.78
C ALA A 26 -14.63 13.23 -16.57
N GLU A 27 -13.71 13.42 -17.53
CA GLU A 27 -12.30 13.01 -17.42
C GLU A 27 -11.62 13.68 -16.23
N GLY A 28 -11.88 14.97 -16.00
CA GLY A 28 -11.34 15.75 -14.89
C GLY A 28 -11.85 15.27 -13.52
N ARG A 29 -13.12 14.94 -13.41
CA ARG A 29 -13.70 14.34 -12.20
C ARG A 29 -13.03 13.01 -11.88
N GLN A 30 -12.86 12.17 -12.88
CA GLN A 30 -12.19 10.88 -12.73
C GLN A 30 -10.71 11.07 -12.34
N ALA A 31 -9.99 11.98 -12.99
CA ALA A 31 -8.61 12.29 -12.69
C ALA A 31 -8.45 12.85 -11.26
N PHE A 32 -9.33 13.75 -10.82
CA PHE A 32 -9.35 14.31 -9.46
C PHE A 32 -9.45 13.23 -8.39
N ALA A 33 -10.31 12.24 -8.61
CA ALA A 33 -10.43 11.08 -7.73
C ALA A 33 -9.20 10.15 -7.84
N THR A 34 -8.75 9.85 -9.06
CA THR A 34 -7.63 8.93 -9.34
C THR A 34 -6.33 9.42 -8.72
N TYR A 35 -6.03 10.70 -8.83
CA TYR A 35 -4.82 11.29 -8.25
C TYR A 35 -4.97 11.68 -6.78
N GLY A 36 -6.13 11.39 -6.18
CA GLY A 36 -6.37 11.55 -4.76
C GLY A 36 -6.53 13.00 -4.28
N CYS A 37 -6.82 13.93 -5.16
CA CYS A 37 -7.03 15.34 -4.80
C CYS A 37 -8.17 15.51 -3.79
N ILE A 38 -9.21 14.68 -3.91
CA ILE A 38 -10.35 14.62 -2.97
C ILE A 38 -9.95 14.27 -1.54
N THR A 39 -8.75 13.71 -1.35
CA THR A 39 -8.22 13.36 -0.02
C THR A 39 -8.01 14.58 0.86
N CYS A 40 -7.50 15.64 0.25
CA CYS A 40 -7.10 16.84 0.96
C CYS A 40 -8.07 18.01 0.75
N HIS A 41 -8.95 17.94 -0.27
CA HIS A 41 -9.81 19.05 -0.67
C HIS A 41 -11.28 18.71 -0.59
N VAL A 42 -12.09 19.61 -0.06
CA VAL A 42 -13.55 19.59 -0.10
C VAL A 42 -14.04 20.09 -1.46
N VAL A 43 -15.03 19.44 -2.03
CA VAL A 43 -15.65 19.78 -3.32
C VAL A 43 -17.18 19.93 -3.24
N ASP A 44 -17.76 19.76 -2.06
CA ASP A 44 -19.19 19.94 -1.78
C ASP A 44 -19.39 21.14 -0.88
N LYS A 45 -20.35 22.00 -1.21
CA LYS A 45 -20.66 23.20 -0.40
C LYS A 45 -21.21 22.89 0.99
N ASN A 46 -21.84 21.72 1.14
CA ASN A 46 -22.42 21.27 2.40
C ASN A 46 -21.44 20.43 3.25
N ASP A 47 -20.24 20.16 2.74
CA ASP A 47 -19.17 19.49 3.49
C ASP A 47 -18.33 20.53 4.23
N ASP A 48 -18.59 20.70 5.51
CA ASP A 48 -17.87 21.62 6.41
C ASP A 48 -16.63 20.97 7.05
N SER A 49 -16.27 19.76 6.61
CA SER A 49 -15.10 19.06 7.13
C SER A 49 -13.80 19.84 6.82
N LEU A 50 -13.02 20.10 7.87
CA LEU A 50 -11.68 20.70 7.72
C LEU A 50 -10.70 19.63 7.23
N ARG A 51 -10.27 19.76 5.97
CA ARG A 51 -9.24 18.93 5.37
C ARG A 51 -7.88 19.61 5.39
N THR A 52 -6.85 18.87 4.98
CA THR A 52 -5.47 19.37 4.94
C THR A 52 -5.28 20.51 3.94
N GLY A 53 -6.11 20.58 2.90
CA GLY A 53 -6.15 21.63 1.89
C GLY A 53 -7.45 22.43 1.91
N PRO A 54 -7.49 23.57 1.23
CA PRO A 54 -8.68 24.42 1.17
C PRO A 54 -9.86 23.73 0.47
N SER A 55 -11.09 24.17 0.77
CA SER A 55 -12.24 23.85 -0.06
C SER A 55 -12.02 24.38 -1.48
N LEU A 56 -12.34 23.56 -2.47
CA LEU A 56 -12.29 23.94 -3.89
C LEU A 56 -13.67 24.30 -4.45
N TYR A 57 -14.74 24.12 -3.64
CA TYR A 57 -16.06 24.58 -4.03
C TYR A 57 -16.10 26.11 -4.12
N GLY A 58 -16.58 26.66 -5.23
CA GLY A 58 -16.63 28.09 -5.48
C GLY A 58 -15.28 28.79 -5.55
N LEU A 59 -14.17 28.03 -5.67
CA LEU A 59 -12.83 28.62 -5.77
C LEU A 59 -12.49 29.05 -7.20
N PHE A 60 -12.79 28.22 -8.19
CA PHE A 60 -12.47 28.45 -9.60
C PHE A 60 -13.72 28.79 -10.37
N VAL A 61 -14.15 30.04 -10.29
CA VAL A 61 -15.39 30.56 -10.90
C VAL A 61 -15.11 31.32 -12.20
N ASN A 62 -16.18 31.72 -12.92
CA ASN A 62 -16.06 32.45 -14.19
C ASN A 62 -15.36 33.81 -14.02
N ASP A 63 -15.59 34.49 -12.89
CA ASP A 63 -14.86 35.70 -12.51
C ASP A 63 -13.94 35.38 -11.30
N PRO A 64 -12.64 35.17 -11.53
CA PRO A 64 -11.72 34.71 -10.50
C PRO A 64 -11.56 35.74 -9.36
N ARG A 65 -11.91 35.29 -8.14
CA ARG A 65 -11.77 36.13 -6.93
C ARG A 65 -10.32 36.15 -6.43
N GLU A 66 -9.99 37.23 -5.69
CA GLU A 66 -8.75 37.28 -4.94
C GLU A 66 -8.80 36.40 -3.67
N ARG A 67 -7.68 35.80 -3.34
CA ARG A 67 -7.47 35.13 -2.06
C ARG A 67 -6.12 35.42 -1.45
N GLU A 68 -6.04 35.35 -0.12
CA GLU A 68 -4.76 35.50 0.59
C GLU A 68 -3.96 34.19 0.56
N VAL A 69 -2.66 34.33 0.40
CA VAL A 69 -1.68 33.24 0.42
C VAL A 69 -0.47 33.63 1.25
N SER A 70 0.24 32.61 1.75
CA SER A 70 1.55 32.75 2.39
C SER A 70 2.64 32.22 1.48
N VAL A 71 3.75 32.92 1.37
CA VAL A 71 4.94 32.46 0.64
C VAL A 71 5.98 32.03 1.67
N PRO A 72 6.37 30.72 1.72
CA PRO A 72 7.34 30.24 2.69
C PRO A 72 8.67 31.03 2.63
N GLY A 73 9.16 31.44 3.79
CA GLY A 73 10.41 32.22 3.89
C GLY A 73 10.24 33.73 3.73
N THR A 74 9.02 34.23 3.56
CA THR A 74 8.71 35.66 3.57
C THR A 74 7.76 36.01 4.71
N GLU A 75 7.91 37.21 5.28
CA GLU A 75 6.92 37.73 6.24
C GLU A 75 5.73 38.36 5.50
N GLY A 76 4.53 38.09 6.00
CA GLY A 76 3.29 38.65 5.49
C GLY A 76 2.50 37.74 4.54
N LYS A 77 1.32 38.25 4.13
CA LYS A 77 0.39 37.63 3.24
C LYS A 77 0.37 38.34 1.89
N LYS A 78 0.20 37.55 0.81
CA LYS A 78 0.07 38.08 -0.55
C LYS A 78 -1.32 37.76 -1.08
N LYS A 79 -1.90 38.65 -1.88
CA LYS A 79 -3.12 38.38 -2.63
C LYS A 79 -2.81 37.84 -4.01
N VAL A 80 -3.51 36.78 -4.42
CA VAL A 80 -3.44 36.20 -5.74
C VAL A 80 -4.85 35.98 -6.29
N LYS A 81 -5.02 36.00 -7.61
CA LYS A 81 -6.27 35.60 -8.25
C LYS A 81 -6.38 34.07 -8.29
N ALA A 82 -7.53 33.55 -7.91
CA ALA A 82 -7.81 32.11 -7.98
C ALA A 82 -8.20 31.70 -9.41
N ASP A 83 -7.30 31.89 -10.34
CA ASP A 83 -7.45 31.58 -11.76
C ASP A 83 -6.75 30.28 -12.17
N ARG A 84 -6.71 30.04 -13.48
CA ARG A 84 -6.06 28.87 -14.07
C ARG A 84 -4.56 28.80 -13.76
N SER A 85 -3.87 29.94 -13.78
CA SER A 85 -2.43 30.00 -13.47
C SER A 85 -2.16 29.62 -12.02
N TYR A 86 -2.92 30.19 -11.09
CA TYR A 86 -2.85 29.83 -9.68
C TYR A 86 -3.12 28.33 -9.45
N TYR A 87 -4.12 27.76 -10.13
CA TYR A 87 -4.40 26.33 -10.04
C TYR A 87 -3.23 25.49 -10.54
N GLN A 88 -2.68 25.80 -11.71
CA GLN A 88 -1.54 25.06 -12.28
C GLN A 88 -0.31 25.14 -11.39
N ASP A 89 0.02 26.33 -10.86
CA ASP A 89 1.12 26.48 -9.91
C ASP A 89 0.88 25.74 -8.61
N SER A 90 -0.36 25.72 -8.09
CA SER A 90 -0.73 24.96 -6.88
C SER A 90 -0.52 23.47 -7.06
N VAL A 91 -0.73 22.92 -8.27
CA VAL A 91 -0.49 21.50 -8.59
C VAL A 91 1.01 21.23 -8.82
N ARG A 92 1.70 22.11 -9.56
CA ARG A 92 3.09 21.92 -10.00
C ARG A 92 4.14 22.35 -8.96
N LYS A 93 3.80 23.34 -8.14
CA LYS A 93 4.69 24.01 -7.17
C LYS A 93 3.98 24.20 -5.83
N SER A 94 3.35 23.17 -5.33
CA SER A 94 2.45 23.19 -4.17
C SER A 94 3.07 23.73 -2.86
N THR A 95 4.40 23.78 -2.78
CA THR A 95 5.13 24.28 -1.61
C THR A 95 5.53 25.76 -1.73
N ASP A 96 5.43 26.36 -2.91
CA ASP A 96 5.90 27.72 -3.16
C ASP A 96 4.90 28.76 -2.63
N VAL A 97 3.61 28.42 -2.65
CA VAL A 97 2.54 29.31 -2.19
C VAL A 97 1.49 28.52 -1.43
N LEU A 98 1.26 28.89 -0.17
CA LEU A 98 0.30 28.20 0.71
C LEU A 98 -0.97 29.03 0.84
N ALA A 99 -2.11 28.41 0.61
CA ALA A 99 -3.41 29.04 0.82
C ALA A 99 -3.62 29.43 2.30
N ILE A 100 -4.30 30.55 2.56
CA ILE A 100 -4.75 30.96 3.90
C ILE A 100 -6.18 30.45 4.11
N ALA A 101 -6.47 29.96 5.29
CA ALA A 101 -7.81 29.51 5.66
C ALA A 101 -8.76 30.72 5.78
N GLU A 102 -9.86 30.67 5.04
CA GLU A 102 -10.83 31.77 4.94
C GLU A 102 -11.94 31.69 6.00
N SER A 103 -12.12 30.52 6.62
CA SER A 103 -13.17 30.26 7.62
C SER A 103 -12.75 29.20 8.63
N GLY A 104 -13.56 29.01 9.66
CA GLY A 104 -13.37 28.00 10.70
C GLY A 104 -12.33 28.40 11.76
N GLU A 105 -11.98 27.46 12.64
CA GLU A 105 -11.07 27.68 13.79
C GLU A 105 -9.64 28.07 13.36
N THR A 106 -9.24 27.76 12.13
CA THR A 106 -7.92 28.09 11.58
C THR A 106 -7.94 29.30 10.67
N LYS A 107 -9.03 30.12 10.68
CA LYS A 107 -9.14 31.33 9.87
C LYS A 107 -7.90 32.22 10.04
N GLY A 108 -7.33 32.64 8.92
CA GLY A 108 -6.14 33.48 8.88
C GLY A 108 -4.82 32.73 9.00
N ALA A 109 -4.80 31.42 9.27
CA ALA A 109 -3.61 30.61 9.26
C ALA A 109 -3.34 30.01 7.87
N ALA A 110 -2.07 29.82 7.52
CA ALA A 110 -1.69 29.13 6.29
C ALA A 110 -1.99 27.64 6.40
N TYR A 111 -2.51 27.05 5.33
CA TYR A 111 -2.59 25.60 5.22
C TYR A 111 -1.18 24.99 5.24
N PRO A 112 -1.00 23.79 5.82
CA PRO A 112 0.29 23.13 5.83
C PRO A 112 0.78 22.84 4.40
N ALA A 113 2.10 22.86 4.18
CA ALA A 113 2.76 22.47 2.92
C ALA A 113 2.67 20.94 2.69
N ALA A 114 1.46 20.40 2.69
CA ALA A 114 1.17 18.98 2.69
C ALA A 114 0.75 18.44 1.31
N MET A 115 0.41 19.33 0.38
CA MET A 115 0.05 18.93 -0.98
C MET A 115 1.31 18.46 -1.73
N PRO A 116 1.31 17.23 -2.29
CA PRO A 116 2.43 16.77 -3.10
C PRO A 116 2.63 17.67 -4.33
N MET A 117 3.88 17.87 -4.74
CA MET A 117 4.15 18.49 -6.04
C MET A 117 3.97 17.44 -7.13
N TYR A 118 2.98 17.62 -7.97
CA TYR A 118 2.71 16.72 -9.09
C TYR A 118 3.46 17.18 -10.35
N THR A 119 4.46 16.43 -10.78
CA THR A 119 5.13 16.69 -12.07
C THR A 119 4.28 16.26 -13.26
N ALA A 120 4.68 16.66 -14.48
CA ALA A 120 3.99 16.25 -15.69
C ALA A 120 4.06 14.73 -15.94
N GLU A 121 5.08 14.03 -15.38
CA GLU A 121 5.17 12.58 -15.44
C GLU A 121 4.16 11.89 -14.51
N VAL A 122 3.79 12.54 -13.40
CA VAL A 122 2.81 12.00 -12.44
C VAL A 122 1.38 12.33 -12.88
N ILE A 123 1.11 13.59 -13.20
CA ILE A 123 -0.17 14.06 -13.73
C ILE A 123 0.13 14.83 -15.01
N SER A 124 -0.29 14.33 -16.17
CA SER A 124 -0.07 15.01 -17.44
C SER A 124 -0.70 16.39 -17.45
N ASP A 125 -0.16 17.32 -18.24
CA ASP A 125 -0.72 18.68 -18.37
C ASP A 125 -2.17 18.64 -18.86
N GLN A 126 -2.51 17.67 -19.70
CA GLN A 126 -3.89 17.44 -20.14
C GLN A 126 -4.80 17.01 -18.99
N ALA A 127 -4.35 16.10 -18.11
CA ALA A 127 -5.14 15.70 -16.94
C ALA A 127 -5.30 16.85 -15.93
N VAL A 128 -4.28 17.70 -15.75
CA VAL A 128 -4.38 18.93 -14.95
C VAL A 128 -5.43 19.87 -15.54
N GLU A 129 -5.45 20.02 -16.85
CA GLU A 129 -6.44 20.85 -17.55
C GLU A 129 -7.86 20.28 -17.40
N HIS A 130 -8.05 18.98 -17.56
CA HIS A 130 -9.35 18.33 -17.36
C HIS A 130 -9.84 18.49 -15.92
N ILE A 131 -8.95 18.35 -14.92
CA ILE A 131 -9.30 18.62 -13.51
C ILE A 131 -9.76 20.06 -13.34
N PHE A 132 -9.08 21.04 -13.96
CA PHE A 132 -9.50 22.43 -13.91
C PHE A 132 -10.91 22.65 -14.47
N HIS A 133 -11.24 22.03 -15.62
CA HIS A 133 -12.61 22.06 -16.15
C HIS A 133 -13.62 21.49 -15.16
N TYR A 134 -13.30 20.38 -14.50
CA TYR A 134 -14.15 19.80 -13.47
C TYR A 134 -14.32 20.77 -12.27
N LEU A 135 -13.23 21.33 -11.74
CA LEU A 135 -13.29 22.22 -10.58
C LEU A 135 -14.13 23.49 -10.87
N ARG A 136 -14.16 23.96 -12.10
CA ARG A 136 -15.00 25.08 -12.52
C ARG A 136 -16.49 24.78 -12.48
N THR A 137 -16.89 23.52 -12.49
CA THR A 137 -18.31 23.15 -12.33
C THR A 137 -18.76 23.15 -10.87
N LEU A 138 -17.82 23.26 -9.91
CA LEU A 138 -18.07 23.22 -8.48
C LEU A 138 -18.36 24.62 -7.94
N ALA A 139 -19.43 25.25 -8.40
CA ALA A 139 -19.89 26.56 -7.95
C ALA A 139 -21.39 26.69 -8.12
N ASP A 140 -21.99 27.71 -7.51
CA ASP A 140 -23.42 28.02 -7.65
C ASP A 140 -23.75 28.40 -9.10
N GLU A 141 -25.04 28.28 -9.43
CA GLU A 141 -25.54 28.57 -10.78
C GLU A 141 -25.23 30.03 -11.18
N GLY A 142 -24.76 30.23 -12.39
CA GLY A 142 -24.30 31.55 -12.88
C GLY A 142 -22.80 31.83 -12.65
N GLN A 143 -22.18 31.19 -11.67
CA GLN A 143 -20.72 31.32 -11.39
C GLN A 143 -19.93 30.09 -11.90
N SER A 144 -20.59 28.97 -12.12
CA SER A 144 -19.98 27.75 -12.58
C SER A 144 -19.61 27.78 -14.06
N GLY A 145 -18.50 27.09 -14.42
CA GLY A 145 -18.13 26.81 -15.80
C GLY A 145 -19.09 25.81 -16.46
N PRO A 146 -18.92 25.56 -17.76
CA PRO A 146 -19.78 24.65 -18.52
C PRO A 146 -19.71 23.24 -17.93
N ARG A 147 -20.89 22.58 -17.83
CA ARG A 147 -20.99 21.21 -17.28
C ARG A 147 -20.44 20.12 -18.18
N MET A 148 -20.18 20.43 -19.44
CA MET A 148 -19.55 19.56 -20.43
C MET A 148 -18.62 20.39 -21.31
N VAL A 149 -17.41 19.89 -21.51
CA VAL A 149 -16.41 20.48 -22.40
C VAL A 149 -15.83 19.38 -23.29
N LYS A 150 -16.18 19.38 -24.57
CA LYS A 150 -15.68 18.41 -25.54
C LYS A 150 -14.27 18.75 -25.97
N VAL A 151 -13.35 17.83 -25.80
CA VAL A 151 -11.95 17.94 -26.20
C VAL A 151 -11.52 16.70 -26.96
N LYS A 152 -10.62 16.87 -27.91
CA LYS A 152 -9.98 15.75 -28.60
C LYS A 152 -8.75 15.32 -27.83
N ILE A 153 -8.65 14.04 -27.49
CA ILE A 153 -7.50 13.47 -26.82
C ILE A 153 -6.84 12.42 -27.69
N ASP A 154 -5.52 12.35 -27.58
CA ASP A 154 -4.74 11.24 -28.10
C ASP A 154 -4.41 10.29 -26.94
N ARG A 155 -5.22 9.25 -26.78
CA ARG A 155 -5.00 8.25 -25.71
C ARG A 155 -3.68 7.51 -25.87
N LYS A 156 -3.13 7.43 -27.11
CA LYS A 156 -1.82 6.83 -27.31
C LYS A 156 -0.70 7.75 -26.80
N ALA A 157 -0.84 9.06 -26.92
CA ALA A 157 0.12 10.00 -26.35
C ALA A 157 0.03 10.04 -24.81
N GLN A 158 -1.18 9.89 -24.23
CA GLN A 158 -1.34 9.76 -22.77
C GLN A 158 -0.75 8.46 -22.22
N SER A 159 -0.84 7.36 -22.96
CA SER A 159 -0.24 6.08 -22.55
C SER A 159 1.28 6.09 -22.65
N LYS A 160 1.87 6.95 -23.47
CA LYS A 160 3.33 7.04 -23.62
C LYS A 160 4.07 7.39 -22.33
N ASN A 161 3.47 8.18 -21.45
CA ASN A 161 4.18 8.65 -20.24
C ASN A 161 4.06 7.71 -19.04
N LEU A 162 3.19 6.72 -19.06
CA LEU A 162 2.95 5.95 -17.84
C LEU A 162 3.13 4.44 -18.00
N LEU A 163 2.98 3.84 -19.15
CA LEU A 163 2.92 2.38 -19.23
C LEU A 163 2.93 1.88 -20.69
N GLU A 164 3.83 2.33 -21.50
CA GLU A 164 4.21 1.53 -22.69
C GLU A 164 4.77 0.16 -22.28
N VAL A 165 4.89 -0.05 -20.98
CA VAL A 165 5.25 -1.33 -20.41
C VAL A 165 3.99 -2.17 -20.22
N GLY A 166 3.42 -2.52 -21.36
CA GLY A 166 2.58 -3.69 -21.52
C GLY A 166 1.53 -3.96 -20.44
N GLY A 167 0.42 -3.19 -20.40
CA GLY A 167 -0.77 -3.64 -19.71
C GLY A 167 -1.28 -4.98 -20.24
N GLU A 168 -1.05 -5.28 -21.50
CA GLU A 168 -1.37 -6.56 -22.12
C GLU A 168 -0.46 -7.68 -21.59
N VAL A 169 -1.07 -8.68 -20.97
CA VAL A 169 -0.42 -9.91 -20.56
C VAL A 169 -0.53 -10.91 -21.71
N ALA A 170 0.58 -11.11 -22.43
CA ALA A 170 0.65 -12.08 -23.49
C ALA A 170 0.80 -13.50 -22.93
N VAL A 171 0.27 -14.49 -23.62
CA VAL A 171 0.46 -15.92 -23.34
C VAL A 171 1.12 -16.54 -24.56
N ALA A 172 2.31 -17.10 -24.41
CA ALA A 172 3.08 -17.64 -25.53
C ALA A 172 3.29 -19.15 -25.39
N GLY A 173 4.40 -19.57 -24.81
CA GLY A 173 4.78 -20.98 -24.74
C GLY A 173 4.22 -21.76 -23.56
N ARG A 174 3.73 -21.08 -22.52
CA ARG A 174 3.30 -21.68 -21.26
C ARG A 174 2.03 -21.01 -20.74
N THR A 175 1.19 -21.76 -20.04
CA THR A 175 0.04 -21.24 -19.32
C THR A 175 0.46 -20.20 -18.28
N ARG A 176 -0.28 -19.10 -18.21
CA ARG A 176 -0.04 -18.02 -17.27
C ARG A 176 -1.21 -17.88 -16.31
N VAL A 177 -0.90 -17.70 -15.02
CA VAL A 177 -1.87 -17.61 -13.94
C VAL A 177 -1.73 -16.26 -13.22
N PHE A 178 -2.81 -15.51 -13.14
CA PHE A 178 -2.83 -14.16 -12.59
C PHE A 178 -3.98 -13.94 -11.62
N ARG A 179 -3.69 -13.31 -10.50
CA ARG A 179 -4.69 -12.61 -9.70
C ARG A 179 -4.73 -11.15 -10.11
N ALA A 180 -5.89 -10.66 -10.44
CA ALA A 180 -6.08 -9.28 -10.85
C ALA A 180 -7.54 -8.84 -10.70
N PRO A 181 -7.82 -7.56 -10.48
CA PRO A 181 -9.18 -7.06 -10.37
C PRO A 181 -9.76 -6.80 -11.76
N ILE A 182 -10.26 -7.81 -12.47
CA ILE A 182 -10.94 -7.58 -13.76
C ILE A 182 -12.44 -7.35 -13.57
N SER A 183 -13.00 -6.51 -14.45
CA SER A 183 -14.43 -6.24 -14.48
C SER A 183 -15.27 -7.53 -14.54
N LYS A 184 -16.36 -7.57 -13.77
CA LYS A 184 -17.30 -8.69 -13.66
C LYS A 184 -16.72 -9.99 -13.07
N SER A 185 -15.58 -9.94 -12.39
CA SER A 185 -15.10 -11.02 -11.53
C SER A 185 -14.93 -10.54 -10.09
N SER A 186 -14.82 -11.47 -9.15
CA SER A 186 -14.56 -11.09 -7.77
C SER A 186 -13.11 -10.62 -7.59
N GLY A 187 -12.84 -9.86 -6.53
CA GLY A 187 -11.47 -9.49 -6.15
C GLY A 187 -10.58 -10.68 -5.78
N ARG A 188 -11.17 -11.88 -5.62
CA ARG A 188 -10.49 -13.13 -5.27
C ARG A 188 -10.26 -14.06 -6.45
N ALA A 189 -10.57 -13.63 -7.66
CA ALA A 189 -10.49 -14.43 -8.86
C ALA A 189 -9.05 -14.77 -9.26
N VAL A 190 -8.87 -15.96 -9.83
CA VAL A 190 -7.63 -16.44 -10.46
C VAL A 190 -7.90 -16.60 -11.95
N HIS A 191 -7.17 -15.84 -12.77
CA HIS A 191 -7.31 -15.85 -14.22
C HIS A 191 -6.23 -16.71 -14.84
N VAL A 192 -6.60 -17.52 -15.82
CA VAL A 192 -5.72 -18.47 -16.50
C VAL A 192 -5.77 -18.22 -18.00
N GLY A 193 -4.61 -17.97 -18.59
CA GLY A 193 -4.43 -17.83 -20.02
C GLY A 193 -3.64 -19.02 -20.58
N LEU A 194 -4.20 -19.71 -21.55
CA LEU A 194 -3.60 -20.89 -22.17
C LEU A 194 -2.91 -20.53 -23.50
N PRO A 195 -1.82 -21.21 -23.89
CA PRO A 195 -1.12 -20.96 -25.14
C PRO A 195 -1.98 -21.12 -26.40
N ASN A 196 -3.07 -21.89 -26.33
CA ASN A 196 -4.02 -22.07 -27.44
C ASN A 196 -4.98 -20.87 -27.63
N GLY A 197 -4.82 -19.80 -26.83
CA GLY A 197 -5.66 -18.60 -26.90
C GLY A 197 -6.98 -18.70 -26.13
N MET A 198 -7.21 -19.80 -25.44
CA MET A 198 -8.33 -19.93 -24.51
C MET A 198 -7.96 -19.42 -23.15
N ASN A 199 -8.90 -18.80 -22.48
CA ASN A 199 -8.71 -18.25 -21.16
C ASN A 199 -9.92 -18.53 -20.27
N TYR A 200 -9.69 -18.61 -18.97
CA TYR A 200 -10.78 -18.76 -18.01
C TYR A 200 -10.47 -18.10 -16.67
N THR A 201 -11.51 -17.90 -15.87
CA THR A 201 -11.41 -17.44 -14.48
C THR A 201 -11.92 -18.51 -13.55
N PHE A 202 -11.09 -18.95 -12.62
CA PHE A 202 -11.53 -19.66 -11.42
C PHE A 202 -11.78 -18.62 -10.33
N ASP A 203 -12.97 -18.63 -9.75
CA ASP A 203 -13.34 -17.68 -8.69
C ASP A 203 -13.39 -18.39 -7.34
N SER A 204 -12.45 -18.06 -6.44
CA SER A 204 -12.39 -18.67 -5.12
C SER A 204 -13.59 -18.31 -4.22
N ARG A 205 -14.37 -17.30 -4.59
CA ARG A 205 -15.65 -16.97 -3.95
C ARG A 205 -16.72 -18.02 -4.18
N THR A 206 -16.80 -18.55 -5.40
CA THR A 206 -17.81 -19.54 -5.80
C THR A 206 -17.24 -20.95 -5.94
N LEU A 207 -15.93 -21.13 -5.78
CA LEU A 207 -15.17 -22.34 -5.97
C LEU A 207 -15.44 -22.99 -7.35
N ALA A 208 -15.54 -22.15 -8.38
CA ALA A 208 -15.98 -22.58 -9.71
C ALA A 208 -15.30 -21.78 -10.84
N VAL A 209 -15.25 -22.38 -12.03
CA VAL A 209 -14.91 -21.67 -13.26
C VAL A 209 -16.06 -20.73 -13.62
N ARG A 210 -15.81 -19.43 -13.56
CA ARG A 210 -16.83 -18.38 -13.70
C ARG A 210 -16.96 -17.84 -15.12
N ASN A 211 -15.82 -17.57 -15.76
CA ASN A 211 -15.77 -16.96 -17.09
C ASN A 211 -14.88 -17.80 -18.00
N VAL A 212 -15.24 -17.87 -19.27
CA VAL A 212 -14.44 -18.46 -20.35
C VAL A 212 -14.45 -17.50 -21.55
N TRP A 213 -13.27 -17.20 -22.09
CA TRP A 213 -13.15 -16.36 -23.28
C TRP A 213 -11.96 -16.80 -24.15
N GLY A 214 -12.02 -16.44 -25.43
CA GLY A 214 -10.92 -16.62 -26.39
C GLY A 214 -10.23 -15.29 -26.72
N GLY A 215 -9.04 -15.35 -27.26
CA GLY A 215 -8.26 -14.17 -27.69
C GLY A 215 -7.35 -13.61 -26.61
N GLY A 216 -7.16 -12.28 -26.56
CA GLY A 216 -6.24 -11.66 -25.61
C GLY A 216 -6.58 -12.00 -24.16
N PHE A 217 -5.52 -12.27 -23.37
CA PHE A 217 -5.69 -12.77 -22.00
C PHE A 217 -6.15 -11.66 -21.04
N LEU A 218 -5.25 -10.81 -20.60
CA LEU A 218 -5.54 -9.73 -19.66
C LEU A 218 -4.93 -8.41 -20.12
N ASN A 219 -5.59 -7.32 -19.78
CA ASN A 219 -5.03 -5.97 -19.82
C ASN A 219 -5.07 -5.34 -18.43
N LEU A 220 -3.88 -5.23 -17.79
CA LEU A 220 -3.69 -4.77 -16.42
C LEU A 220 -3.38 -3.26 -16.33
N ASN A 221 -3.62 -2.47 -17.37
CA ASN A 221 -3.32 -1.05 -17.37
C ASN A 221 -3.97 -0.31 -16.21
N GLU A 222 -5.22 -0.62 -15.89
CA GLU A 222 -5.93 0.06 -14.81
C GLU A 222 -5.36 -0.29 -13.42
N GLU A 223 -4.95 -1.54 -13.20
CA GLU A 223 -4.28 -1.95 -11.95
C GLU A 223 -2.92 -1.24 -11.79
N ARG A 224 -2.19 -1.06 -12.88
CA ARG A 224 -0.87 -0.42 -12.90
C ARG A 224 -0.94 1.11 -12.93
N ARG A 225 -2.13 1.70 -13.10
CA ARG A 225 -2.36 3.13 -13.23
C ARG A 225 -2.80 3.75 -11.90
N GLY A 226 -2.35 4.98 -11.64
CA GLY A 226 -2.74 5.72 -10.43
C GLY A 226 -2.49 4.90 -9.17
N ARG A 227 -3.52 4.75 -8.34
CA ARG A 227 -3.43 3.99 -7.07
C ARG A 227 -3.71 2.49 -7.20
N GLY A 228 -3.87 1.98 -8.42
CA GLY A 228 -4.28 0.60 -8.68
C GLY A 228 -5.82 0.50 -8.75
N GLN A 229 -6.39 0.83 -9.92
CA GLN A 229 -7.84 0.80 -10.10
C GLN A 229 -8.33 -0.64 -10.29
N PRO A 230 -9.51 -1.01 -9.76
CA PRO A 230 -10.03 -2.38 -9.81
C PRO A 230 -10.72 -2.74 -11.13
N ASN A 231 -10.44 -2.04 -12.23
CA ASN A 231 -11.17 -2.13 -13.48
C ASN A 231 -10.32 -2.66 -14.64
N SER A 232 -9.31 -3.47 -14.36
CA SER A 232 -8.56 -4.18 -15.40
C SER A 232 -9.49 -4.99 -16.29
N ARG A 233 -9.08 -5.27 -17.51
CA ARG A 233 -9.94 -5.84 -18.56
C ARG A 233 -9.34 -7.13 -19.09
N ARG A 234 -10.16 -7.91 -19.80
CA ARG A 234 -9.67 -8.95 -20.71
C ARG A 234 -8.84 -8.34 -21.81
N GLY A 235 -7.86 -9.07 -22.34
CA GLY A 235 -6.95 -8.59 -23.36
C GLY A 235 -7.65 -8.21 -24.68
N GLN A 236 -6.90 -7.57 -25.54
CA GLN A 236 -7.44 -7.05 -26.81
C GLN A 236 -7.96 -8.19 -27.70
N GLY A 237 -9.08 -7.95 -28.37
CA GLY A 237 -9.69 -8.93 -29.28
C GLY A 237 -10.31 -10.13 -28.57
N ASN A 238 -10.63 -10.00 -27.27
CA ASN A 238 -11.29 -11.08 -26.55
C ASN A 238 -12.72 -11.33 -27.02
N GLN A 239 -13.14 -12.59 -26.97
CA GLN A 239 -14.50 -13.06 -27.24
C GLN A 239 -14.98 -13.87 -26.06
N THR A 240 -16.02 -13.42 -25.36
CA THR A 240 -16.62 -14.12 -24.23
C THR A 240 -17.51 -15.25 -24.69
N PHE A 241 -17.33 -16.46 -24.13
CA PHE A 241 -18.15 -17.65 -24.35
C PHE A 241 -19.07 -17.93 -23.16
N VAL A 242 -18.50 -17.87 -21.95
CA VAL A 242 -19.24 -18.08 -20.70
C VAL A 242 -18.99 -16.90 -19.76
N GLU A 243 -20.05 -16.39 -19.15
CA GLU A 243 -20.00 -15.38 -18.11
C GLU A 243 -21.13 -15.62 -17.11
N GLY A 244 -20.82 -15.70 -15.81
CA GLY A 244 -21.82 -15.97 -14.78
C GLY A 244 -21.23 -16.12 -13.39
N LEU A 245 -21.91 -16.86 -12.53
CA LEU A 245 -21.45 -17.14 -11.16
C LEU A 245 -20.60 -18.41 -11.05
N GLY A 246 -20.58 -19.25 -12.08
CA GLY A 246 -19.77 -20.47 -12.14
C GLY A 246 -20.44 -21.59 -12.89
N ILE A 247 -19.65 -22.38 -13.64
CA ILE A 247 -20.13 -23.53 -14.45
C ILE A 247 -20.54 -24.67 -13.53
N LEU A 248 -19.67 -25.02 -12.57
CA LEU A 248 -19.89 -26.08 -11.58
C LEU A 248 -19.74 -25.46 -10.19
N ARG A 249 -20.83 -25.02 -9.60
CA ARG A 249 -20.80 -24.46 -8.25
C ARG A 249 -21.11 -25.53 -7.21
N PRO A 250 -20.21 -25.82 -6.26
CA PRO A 250 -20.51 -26.76 -5.20
C PRO A 250 -21.70 -26.27 -4.37
N VAL A 251 -22.51 -27.20 -3.89
CA VAL A 251 -23.67 -26.92 -3.04
C VAL A 251 -23.34 -27.37 -1.61
N LEU A 252 -23.57 -26.49 -0.65
CA LEU A 252 -23.39 -26.74 0.77
C LEU A 252 -24.70 -26.38 1.50
N GLY A 253 -25.22 -27.34 2.28
CA GLY A 253 -26.49 -27.10 3.00
C GLY A 253 -27.67 -26.76 2.08
N GLY A 254 -27.70 -27.28 0.84
CA GLY A 254 -28.75 -27.02 -0.15
C GLY A 254 -28.59 -25.71 -0.92
N VAL A 255 -27.56 -24.90 -0.64
CA VAL A 255 -27.31 -23.59 -1.29
C VAL A 255 -26.01 -23.64 -2.07
N PRO A 256 -25.99 -23.17 -3.34
CA PRO A 256 -24.75 -23.06 -4.10
C PRO A 256 -23.78 -22.10 -3.43
N VAL A 257 -22.52 -22.50 -3.30
CA VAL A 257 -21.46 -21.69 -2.66
C VAL A 257 -21.30 -20.36 -3.39
N ASP A 258 -21.49 -19.27 -2.65
CA ASP A 258 -21.29 -17.90 -3.12
C ASP A 258 -21.10 -16.98 -1.91
N PHE A 259 -19.85 -16.63 -1.62
CA PHE A 259 -19.56 -15.74 -0.49
C PHE A 259 -18.48 -14.72 -0.83
N GLU A 260 -18.77 -13.47 -0.56
CA GLU A 260 -17.79 -12.38 -0.61
C GLU A 260 -16.93 -12.36 0.66
N PHE A 261 -17.60 -12.41 1.77
CA PHE A 261 -17.09 -12.49 3.12
C PHE A 261 -18.21 -12.99 4.00
N LYS A 262 -17.94 -13.98 4.82
CA LYS A 262 -18.82 -14.33 5.92
C LYS A 262 -18.31 -13.66 7.18
N GLU A 263 -19.14 -12.78 7.76
CA GLU A 263 -18.92 -12.33 9.11
C GLU A 263 -18.84 -13.56 10.03
N PRO A 264 -17.75 -13.72 10.79
CA PRO A 264 -17.66 -14.83 11.72
C PRO A 264 -18.81 -14.75 12.72
N ASP A 265 -19.44 -15.85 12.96
CA ASP A 265 -20.40 -15.95 14.05
C ASP A 265 -19.60 -15.97 15.36
N VAL A 266 -19.96 -15.11 16.30
CA VAL A 266 -19.26 -14.93 17.57
C VAL A 266 -20.20 -15.26 18.71
N LYS A 267 -19.77 -16.12 19.61
CA LYS A 267 -20.58 -16.61 20.72
C LYS A 267 -21.03 -15.53 21.70
N ASP A 268 -20.30 -14.43 21.86
CA ASP A 268 -20.66 -13.34 22.76
C ASP A 268 -20.66 -11.98 22.06
N HIS A 269 -21.80 -11.57 21.55
CA HIS A 269 -22.01 -10.30 20.85
C HIS A 269 -22.22 -9.08 21.77
N LYS A 270 -22.49 -9.29 23.05
CA LYS A 270 -23.08 -8.23 23.90
C LYS A 270 -22.07 -7.30 24.57
N ASN A 271 -20.80 -7.67 24.57
CA ASN A 271 -19.76 -6.97 25.33
C ASN A 271 -18.53 -6.60 24.48
N VAL A 272 -18.74 -5.96 23.32
CA VAL A 272 -17.65 -5.54 22.41
C VAL A 272 -16.57 -4.75 23.12
N GLU A 273 -16.96 -3.83 24.03
CA GLU A 273 -16.00 -3.06 24.83
C GLU A 273 -15.10 -3.96 25.66
N LYS A 274 -15.66 -5.02 26.21
CA LYS A 274 -14.96 -5.96 27.05
C LYS A 274 -13.87 -6.74 26.32
N TRP A 275 -14.07 -7.01 25.03
CA TRP A 275 -13.06 -7.70 24.22
C TRP A 275 -11.86 -6.84 23.92
N LEU A 276 -12.08 -5.52 23.77
CA LEU A 276 -11.03 -4.60 23.40
C LEU A 276 -10.16 -4.13 24.57
N TRP A 277 -10.70 -4.13 25.81
CA TRP A 277 -10.06 -3.48 26.94
C TRP A 277 -9.64 -4.42 28.07
N GLU A 278 -10.22 -5.59 28.13
CA GLU A 278 -9.77 -6.60 29.07
C GLU A 278 -8.68 -7.47 28.46
N ASP A 279 -7.73 -7.92 29.27
CA ASP A 279 -6.64 -8.80 28.87
C ASP A 279 -7.17 -10.23 28.65
N ARG A 280 -8.05 -10.37 27.69
CA ARG A 280 -8.72 -11.62 27.32
C ARG A 280 -8.32 -12.06 25.92
N ASP A 281 -8.50 -13.35 25.69
CA ASP A 281 -8.58 -13.87 24.35
C ASP A 281 -9.82 -13.30 23.64
N PHE A 282 -9.67 -13.02 22.31
CA PHE A 282 -10.83 -12.69 21.50
C PHE A 282 -11.82 -13.86 21.55
N PRO A 283 -13.15 -13.55 21.50
CA PRO A 283 -14.14 -14.61 21.52
C PRO A 283 -13.85 -15.61 20.42
N GLU A 284 -14.14 -16.87 20.70
CA GLU A 284 -13.94 -17.94 19.73
C GLU A 284 -14.77 -17.65 18.47
N LEU A 285 -14.08 -17.47 17.36
CA LEU A 285 -14.71 -17.35 16.05
C LEU A 285 -15.18 -18.73 15.63
N LEU A 286 -16.48 -18.89 15.45
CA LEU A 286 -17.04 -20.11 14.89
C LEU A 286 -16.61 -20.18 13.43
N ALA A 287 -16.07 -21.30 13.00
CA ALA A 287 -15.78 -21.57 11.61
C ALA A 287 -17.07 -21.39 10.79
N SER A 288 -17.16 -20.27 10.09
CA SER A 288 -18.43 -19.84 9.49
C SER A 288 -18.75 -20.57 8.19
N VAL A 289 -17.77 -21.24 7.58
CA VAL A 289 -17.94 -21.88 6.28
C VAL A 289 -17.12 -23.17 6.16
N ASP A 290 -17.80 -24.23 5.90
CA ASP A 290 -17.18 -25.49 5.47
C ASP A 290 -16.88 -25.53 3.96
N ALA A 291 -16.52 -24.39 3.34
CA ALA A 291 -16.13 -24.33 1.94
C ALA A 291 -15.02 -23.30 1.75
N ASN A 292 -13.80 -23.76 1.49
CA ASN A 292 -12.59 -22.94 1.46
C ASN A 292 -11.73 -23.27 0.25
N TYR A 293 -11.18 -22.21 -0.36
CA TYR A 293 -10.12 -22.31 -1.33
C TYR A 293 -8.78 -22.52 -0.60
N HIS A 294 -8.01 -23.52 -0.99
CA HIS A 294 -6.75 -23.88 -0.36
C HIS A 294 -5.53 -23.52 -1.22
N GLY A 295 -5.75 -22.97 -2.42
CA GLY A 295 -4.67 -22.60 -3.32
C GLY A 295 -4.65 -23.42 -4.61
N HIS A 296 -3.52 -23.36 -5.30
CA HIS A 296 -3.29 -24.11 -6.53
C HIS A 296 -1.83 -24.50 -6.66
N SER A 297 -1.57 -25.52 -7.46
CA SER A 297 -0.23 -25.89 -7.93
C SER A 297 -0.17 -25.77 -9.45
N LEU A 298 1.01 -25.52 -10.00
CA LEU A 298 1.26 -25.44 -11.42
C LEU A 298 1.96 -26.70 -11.91
N GLU A 299 1.51 -27.28 -13.01
CA GLU A 299 2.20 -28.37 -13.67
C GLU A 299 3.54 -27.86 -14.24
N SER A 300 4.63 -28.56 -13.95
CA SER A 300 6.00 -28.10 -14.30
C SER A 300 6.21 -27.91 -15.79
N SER A 301 5.61 -28.74 -16.64
CA SER A 301 5.79 -28.70 -18.10
C SER A 301 4.96 -27.62 -18.79
N THR A 302 3.68 -27.49 -18.40
CA THR A 302 2.69 -26.65 -19.10
C THR A 302 2.40 -25.34 -18.37
N GLY A 303 2.58 -25.33 -17.02
CA GLY A 303 2.13 -24.24 -16.15
C GLY A 303 0.64 -24.29 -15.84
N ASP A 304 -0.06 -25.36 -16.24
CA ASP A 304 -1.49 -25.49 -16.00
C ASP A 304 -1.80 -25.58 -14.51
N PRO A 305 -2.76 -24.81 -13.99
CA PRO A 305 -3.09 -24.84 -12.58
C PRO A 305 -4.00 -26.01 -12.23
N VAL A 306 -3.73 -26.61 -11.07
CA VAL A 306 -4.62 -27.54 -10.38
C VAL A 306 -5.10 -26.85 -9.12
N PHE A 307 -6.36 -26.46 -9.08
CA PHE A 307 -6.98 -25.77 -7.95
C PHE A 307 -7.36 -26.75 -6.85
N ARG A 308 -7.10 -26.39 -5.61
CA ARG A 308 -7.43 -27.17 -4.42
C ARG A 308 -8.44 -26.40 -3.56
N PHE A 309 -9.55 -27.07 -3.20
CA PHE A 309 -10.57 -26.50 -2.33
C PHE A 309 -11.30 -27.57 -1.54
N ARG A 310 -11.96 -27.16 -0.47
CA ARG A 310 -12.76 -28.03 0.40
C ARG A 310 -14.22 -27.57 0.40
N VAL A 311 -15.14 -28.52 0.48
CA VAL A 311 -16.58 -28.30 0.68
C VAL A 311 -17.10 -29.32 1.69
N GLY A 312 -17.50 -28.84 2.87
CA GLY A 312 -17.78 -29.71 4.02
C GLY A 312 -16.54 -30.52 4.39
N ARG A 313 -16.70 -31.86 4.45
CA ARG A 313 -15.58 -32.77 4.71
C ARG A 313 -14.86 -33.26 3.45
N ASN A 314 -15.30 -32.79 2.28
CA ASN A 314 -14.82 -33.25 0.98
C ASN A 314 -13.72 -32.31 0.45
N GLU A 315 -12.60 -32.88 0.02
CA GLU A 315 -11.52 -32.17 -0.64
C GLU A 315 -11.47 -32.43 -2.12
N PHE A 316 -11.23 -31.40 -2.91
CA PHE A 316 -11.22 -31.44 -4.36
C PHE A 316 -9.92 -30.91 -4.93
N LEU A 317 -9.43 -31.58 -5.97
CA LEU A 317 -8.47 -31.07 -6.94
C LEU A 317 -9.23 -30.86 -8.25
N GLN A 318 -9.13 -29.67 -8.83
CA GLN A 318 -9.80 -29.31 -10.08
C GLN A 318 -8.81 -28.84 -11.12
N ALA A 319 -8.87 -29.44 -12.30
CA ALA A 319 -8.14 -29.00 -13.49
C ALA A 319 -9.12 -28.66 -14.61
N VAL A 320 -8.76 -27.69 -15.45
CA VAL A 320 -9.58 -27.24 -16.59
C VAL A 320 -8.78 -27.39 -17.86
N ARG A 321 -9.38 -28.00 -18.89
CA ARG A 321 -8.76 -28.22 -20.19
C ARG A 321 -9.72 -27.86 -21.33
N PHE A 322 -9.15 -27.53 -22.46
CA PHE A 322 -9.87 -27.37 -23.71
C PHE A 322 -9.32 -28.38 -24.71
N ALA A 323 -10.17 -29.35 -25.09
CA ALA A 323 -9.83 -30.36 -26.06
C ALA A 323 -9.70 -29.75 -27.48
N GLU A 324 -9.02 -30.45 -28.38
CA GLU A 324 -8.79 -29.97 -29.76
C GLU A 324 -10.11 -29.77 -30.53
N ASP A 325 -11.16 -30.51 -30.20
CA ASP A 325 -12.51 -30.35 -30.77
C ASP A 325 -13.31 -29.19 -30.19
N GLY A 326 -12.70 -28.35 -29.33
CA GLY A 326 -13.29 -27.17 -28.71
C GLY A 326 -14.15 -27.46 -27.47
N ARG A 327 -14.08 -28.68 -26.93
CA ARG A 327 -14.78 -29.01 -25.69
C ARG A 327 -14.02 -28.45 -24.48
N LEU A 328 -14.80 -27.86 -23.57
CA LEU A 328 -14.36 -27.53 -22.22
C LEU A 328 -14.47 -28.81 -21.36
N GLU A 329 -13.40 -29.19 -20.70
CA GLU A 329 -13.36 -30.28 -19.73
C GLU A 329 -12.96 -29.76 -18.35
N ILE A 330 -13.79 -30.04 -17.33
CA ILE A 330 -13.49 -29.76 -15.93
C ILE A 330 -13.33 -31.13 -15.24
N GLY A 331 -12.08 -31.48 -14.94
CA GLY A 331 -11.73 -32.69 -14.21
C GLY A 331 -11.71 -32.43 -12.70
N LEU A 332 -12.39 -33.27 -11.93
CA LEU A 332 -12.36 -33.25 -10.48
C LEU A 332 -11.74 -34.59 -9.98
N ARG A 333 -10.83 -34.50 -9.02
CA ARG A 333 -10.35 -35.64 -8.25
C ARG A 333 -10.70 -35.41 -6.79
N ALA A 334 -11.44 -36.35 -6.20
CA ALA A 334 -11.92 -36.18 -4.84
C ALA A 334 -12.02 -37.52 -4.09
N ASN A 335 -11.73 -37.45 -2.77
CA ASN A 335 -12.07 -38.48 -1.80
C ASN A 335 -13.28 -37.96 -1.02
N LEU A 336 -14.46 -38.49 -1.36
CA LEU A 336 -15.71 -37.95 -0.87
C LEU A 336 -16.16 -38.69 0.40
N LYS A 337 -16.13 -38.01 1.52
CA LYS A 337 -16.67 -38.52 2.79
C LYS A 337 -18.19 -38.49 2.79
N ASP A 338 -18.76 -37.52 2.10
CA ASP A 338 -20.19 -37.35 1.90
C ASP A 338 -20.49 -37.19 0.40
N ALA A 339 -21.71 -37.51 -0.03
CA ALA A 339 -22.13 -37.19 -1.38
C ALA A 339 -22.07 -35.67 -1.61
N GLN A 340 -21.53 -35.23 -2.75
CA GLN A 340 -21.38 -33.84 -3.09
C GLN A 340 -22.17 -33.47 -4.33
N THR A 341 -22.94 -32.39 -4.22
CA THR A 341 -23.74 -31.87 -5.31
C THR A 341 -23.10 -30.60 -5.87
N PHE A 342 -23.14 -30.45 -7.19
CA PHE A 342 -22.75 -29.24 -7.90
C PHE A 342 -23.93 -28.72 -8.70
N GLN A 343 -24.24 -27.42 -8.58
CA GLN A 343 -25.14 -26.74 -9.50
C GLN A 343 -24.42 -26.54 -10.83
N VAL A 344 -25.04 -26.94 -11.93
CA VAL A 344 -24.52 -26.81 -13.30
C VAL A 344 -25.14 -25.60 -13.96
N SER A 345 -24.34 -24.71 -14.51
CA SER A 345 -24.81 -23.63 -15.38
C SER A 345 -24.66 -24.04 -16.83
N GLU A 346 -25.74 -23.94 -17.59
CA GLU A 346 -25.79 -24.26 -19.03
C GLU A 346 -25.50 -23.01 -19.89
N ALA A 347 -25.35 -21.82 -19.28
CA ALA A 347 -25.15 -20.57 -19.99
C ALA A 347 -23.88 -20.58 -20.86
N GLY A 348 -24.04 -20.50 -22.17
CA GLY A 348 -22.94 -20.54 -23.15
C GLY A 348 -22.42 -21.95 -23.46
N LEU A 349 -23.08 -23.01 -22.98
CA LEU A 349 -22.66 -24.41 -23.10
C LEU A 349 -23.74 -25.27 -23.80
N THR A 350 -23.30 -26.27 -24.55
CA THR A 350 -24.13 -27.32 -25.16
C THR A 350 -23.48 -28.68 -25.00
N ASP A 351 -24.19 -29.76 -25.36
CA ASP A 351 -23.67 -31.11 -25.36
C ASP A 351 -23.00 -31.51 -24.03
N ILE A 352 -23.66 -31.15 -22.93
CA ILE A 352 -23.14 -31.41 -21.58
C ILE A 352 -23.16 -32.91 -21.29
N THR A 353 -22.02 -33.42 -20.90
CA THR A 353 -21.86 -34.84 -20.50
C THR A 353 -21.03 -34.91 -19.21
N VAL A 354 -21.25 -35.96 -18.42
CA VAL A 354 -20.49 -36.20 -17.20
C VAL A 354 -19.96 -37.65 -17.15
N LYS A 355 -18.74 -37.80 -16.62
CA LYS A 355 -18.19 -39.12 -16.30
C LYS A 355 -18.10 -39.24 -14.78
N GLY A 356 -18.82 -40.21 -14.25
CA GLY A 356 -18.99 -40.41 -12.81
C GLY A 356 -20.09 -39.51 -12.20
N GLY A 357 -20.80 -40.05 -11.21
CA GLY A 357 -21.96 -39.36 -10.62
C GLY A 357 -23.22 -39.40 -11.50
N LYS A 358 -24.21 -38.58 -11.11
CA LYS A 358 -25.51 -38.48 -11.79
C LYS A 358 -25.80 -36.99 -12.08
N LEU A 359 -26.05 -36.68 -13.35
CA LEU A 359 -26.53 -35.36 -13.80
C LEU A 359 -28.06 -35.44 -13.97
N ALA A 360 -28.79 -34.60 -13.25
CA ALA A 360 -30.24 -34.47 -13.36
C ALA A 360 -30.67 -33.07 -12.90
N ASN A 361 -31.65 -32.47 -13.61
CA ASN A 361 -32.27 -31.21 -13.27
C ASN A 361 -31.26 -30.07 -12.96
N GLY A 362 -30.26 -29.91 -13.85
CA GLY A 362 -29.23 -28.88 -13.67
C GLY A 362 -28.28 -29.10 -12.47
N THR A 363 -28.25 -30.34 -11.96
CA THR A 363 -27.44 -30.67 -10.79
C THR A 363 -26.63 -31.96 -11.03
N TRP A 364 -25.32 -31.91 -10.76
CA TRP A 364 -24.41 -33.03 -10.83
C TRP A 364 -24.08 -33.54 -9.43
N THR A 365 -24.51 -34.76 -9.09
CA THR A 365 -24.28 -35.38 -7.78
C THR A 365 -23.21 -36.45 -7.86
N LEU A 366 -22.16 -36.30 -7.08
CA LEU A 366 -21.07 -37.25 -6.91
C LEU A 366 -21.34 -38.09 -5.65
N PRO A 367 -21.33 -39.44 -5.73
CA PRO A 367 -21.56 -40.27 -4.57
C PRO A 367 -20.33 -40.32 -3.65
N ALA A 368 -20.52 -40.48 -2.36
CA ALA A 368 -19.46 -40.78 -1.41
C ALA A 368 -18.62 -41.99 -1.84
N GLY A 369 -17.33 -41.98 -1.51
CA GLY A 369 -16.43 -43.08 -1.83
C GLY A 369 -14.95 -42.66 -1.90
N PRO A 370 -14.06 -43.60 -2.13
CA PRO A 370 -12.63 -43.38 -2.17
C PRO A 370 -12.21 -42.47 -3.30
N ALA A 371 -10.95 -41.98 -3.25
CA ALA A 371 -10.41 -41.07 -4.22
C ALA A 371 -10.54 -41.58 -5.66
N ARG A 372 -11.24 -40.80 -6.50
CA ARG A 372 -11.42 -41.08 -7.93
C ARG A 372 -11.61 -39.82 -8.74
N GLY A 373 -11.47 -39.98 -10.06
CA GLY A 373 -11.69 -38.88 -11.02
C GLY A 373 -13.14 -38.81 -11.49
N TYR A 374 -13.60 -37.57 -11.69
CA TYR A 374 -14.87 -37.22 -12.29
C TYR A 374 -14.61 -36.22 -13.39
N THR A 375 -15.39 -36.23 -14.46
CA THR A 375 -15.20 -35.28 -15.55
C THR A 375 -16.55 -34.69 -15.96
N PHE A 376 -16.63 -33.40 -16.04
CA PHE A 376 -17.67 -32.64 -16.70
C PHE A 376 -17.14 -32.20 -18.05
N SER A 377 -17.88 -32.35 -19.13
CA SER A 377 -17.50 -31.95 -20.48
C SER A 377 -18.67 -31.29 -21.18
N ALA A 378 -18.40 -30.18 -21.86
CA ALA A 378 -19.41 -29.41 -22.59
C ALA A 378 -18.80 -28.76 -23.84
N ARG A 379 -19.60 -28.50 -24.88
CA ARG A 379 -19.21 -27.65 -26.02
C ARG A 379 -19.56 -26.19 -25.73
N LEU A 380 -18.67 -25.29 -26.16
CA LEU A 380 -18.98 -23.87 -26.17
C LEU A 380 -19.95 -23.56 -27.31
N GLN A 381 -21.01 -22.78 -27.06
CA GLN A 381 -22.05 -22.44 -28.06
C GLN A 381 -21.54 -21.68 -29.28
N ARG A 382 -20.36 -21.09 -29.20
CA ARG A 382 -19.75 -20.35 -30.33
C ARG A 382 -18.48 -21.06 -30.77
N ALA A 383 -18.26 -21.12 -32.07
CA ALA A 383 -17.05 -21.65 -32.63
C ALA A 383 -15.82 -20.84 -32.16
N LEU A 384 -14.78 -21.55 -31.74
CA LEU A 384 -13.50 -20.97 -31.43
C LEU A 384 -12.91 -20.34 -32.68
N VAL A 385 -12.82 -19.04 -32.73
CA VAL A 385 -11.95 -18.37 -33.69
C VAL A 385 -10.57 -18.31 -33.01
N ALA A 386 -9.80 -19.38 -33.12
CA ALA A 386 -8.41 -19.37 -32.72
C ALA A 386 -7.68 -18.34 -33.60
N ARG A 387 -7.44 -17.16 -33.07
CA ARG A 387 -6.44 -16.26 -33.67
C ARG A 387 -5.09 -16.75 -33.20
N PRO A 388 -4.17 -17.12 -34.11
CA PRO A 388 -2.82 -17.45 -33.69
C PRO A 388 -2.25 -16.24 -32.97
N PHE A 389 -1.95 -16.39 -31.71
CA PHE A 389 -1.22 -15.41 -30.93
C PHE A 389 0.23 -15.43 -31.47
N ILE A 390 0.77 -14.27 -31.87
CA ILE A 390 2.17 -14.18 -32.27
C ILE A 390 2.99 -14.36 -30.99
N ALA A 391 3.52 -15.56 -30.79
CA ALA A 391 4.36 -15.90 -29.66
C ALA A 391 5.62 -15.02 -29.67
N LYS A 392 5.84 -14.27 -28.61
CA LYS A 392 7.13 -13.69 -28.28
C LYS A 392 7.88 -14.72 -27.43
N GLU A 393 9.18 -14.87 -27.69
CA GLU A 393 10.03 -15.73 -26.87
C GLU A 393 10.03 -15.23 -25.43
N GLU A 394 9.81 -16.14 -24.49
CA GLU A 394 9.80 -15.86 -23.06
C GLU A 394 11.19 -16.09 -22.47
N HIS A 395 11.72 -15.06 -21.81
CA HIS A 395 13.03 -15.10 -21.15
C HIS A 395 12.87 -15.15 -19.63
N TRP A 396 12.84 -16.35 -19.10
CA TRP A 396 12.80 -16.60 -17.65
C TRP A 396 14.19 -16.69 -17.01
N GLY A 397 15.24 -16.52 -17.80
CA GLY A 397 16.62 -16.66 -17.38
C GLY A 397 17.09 -15.58 -16.40
N GLU A 398 18.30 -15.78 -15.91
CA GLU A 398 18.98 -14.85 -15.03
C GLU A 398 19.30 -13.53 -15.72
N GLN A 399 19.17 -12.42 -14.98
CA GLN A 399 19.58 -11.09 -15.42
C GLN A 399 20.56 -10.49 -14.41
N PRO A 400 21.62 -9.77 -14.83
CA PRO A 400 22.57 -9.19 -13.89
C PRO A 400 21.93 -8.10 -13.04
N VAL A 401 22.36 -7.95 -11.80
CA VAL A 401 22.05 -6.77 -10.98
C VAL A 401 22.95 -5.63 -11.40
N VAL A 402 22.40 -4.62 -12.08
CA VAL A 402 23.13 -3.43 -12.51
C VAL A 402 23.01 -2.36 -11.42
N ARG A 403 24.17 -1.79 -11.03
CA ARG A 403 24.27 -0.77 -10.00
C ARG A 403 24.91 0.49 -10.54
N ASN A 404 24.43 1.65 -10.12
CA ASN A 404 25.04 2.93 -10.45
C ASN A 404 24.85 3.95 -9.32
N LYS A 405 25.56 5.09 -9.42
CA LYS A 405 25.46 6.20 -8.47
C LYS A 405 24.89 7.47 -9.13
N ASN A 406 24.19 7.32 -10.23
CA ASN A 406 23.62 8.43 -10.99
C ASN A 406 22.45 9.07 -10.19
N LYS A 407 22.16 10.33 -10.51
CA LYS A 407 20.94 10.96 -10.04
C LYS A 407 19.74 10.35 -10.77
N VAL A 408 18.89 9.64 -10.05
CA VAL A 408 17.68 9.01 -10.59
C VAL A 408 16.42 9.85 -10.26
N GLY A 409 16.34 10.41 -9.06
CA GLY A 409 15.23 11.27 -8.65
C GLY A 409 15.41 12.74 -9.08
N LYS A 410 14.50 13.62 -8.63
CA LYS A 410 14.56 15.06 -8.89
C LYS A 410 15.84 15.72 -8.36
N LYS A 411 16.32 15.25 -7.22
CA LYS A 411 17.56 15.67 -6.58
C LYS A 411 18.45 14.47 -6.34
N MET A 412 19.76 14.70 -6.13
CA MET A 412 20.67 13.68 -5.66
C MET A 412 20.29 13.32 -4.22
N MET A 413 20.30 12.03 -3.90
CA MET A 413 20.07 11.57 -2.54
C MET A 413 21.13 12.15 -1.60
N GLU A 414 20.70 12.61 -0.46
CA GLU A 414 21.56 13.08 0.62
C GLU A 414 21.48 12.13 1.80
N VAL A 415 22.66 11.66 2.22
CA VAL A 415 22.86 10.80 3.39
C VAL A 415 23.93 11.41 4.28
N PRO A 416 24.02 11.08 5.58
CA PRO A 416 25.05 11.62 6.47
C PRO A 416 26.47 11.32 5.95
N PRO A 417 27.46 12.15 6.32
CA PRO A 417 28.86 11.83 6.06
C PRO A 417 29.24 10.42 6.57
N GLY A 418 30.03 9.69 5.80
CA GLY A 418 30.34 8.29 6.04
C GLY A 418 29.40 7.31 5.34
N TYR A 419 28.31 7.80 4.74
CA TYR A 419 27.41 6.97 3.97
C TYR A 419 27.45 7.33 2.48
N SER A 420 27.22 6.33 1.66
CA SER A 420 27.04 6.47 0.21
C SER A 420 25.79 5.71 -0.24
N PHE A 421 25.35 5.91 -1.48
CA PHE A 421 24.20 5.19 -2.00
C PHE A 421 24.50 4.57 -3.36
N GLU A 422 23.70 3.58 -3.72
CA GLU A 422 23.65 2.93 -5.02
C GLU A 422 22.19 2.83 -5.49
N ASN A 423 21.96 3.02 -6.79
CA ASN A 423 20.71 2.65 -7.43
C ASN A 423 20.85 1.24 -7.99
N TRP A 424 19.86 0.38 -7.76
CA TRP A 424 19.78 -0.93 -8.38
C TRP A 424 18.72 -0.89 -9.47
N GLU A 425 19.12 -1.18 -10.71
CA GLU A 425 18.22 -1.17 -11.84
C GLU A 425 17.23 -2.33 -11.74
N SER A 426 15.99 -2.06 -12.14
CA SER A 426 14.93 -3.08 -12.17
C SER A 426 15.23 -4.11 -13.26
N PRO A 427 14.95 -5.40 -13.02
CA PRO A 427 15.04 -6.40 -14.07
C PRO A 427 13.98 -6.16 -15.15
N LYS A 428 14.26 -6.58 -16.38
CA LYS A 428 13.29 -6.58 -17.48
C LYS A 428 12.21 -7.65 -17.22
N ASP A 429 11.04 -7.49 -17.84
CA ASP A 429 10.03 -8.53 -17.83
C ASP A 429 10.45 -9.75 -18.66
N ILE A 430 9.64 -10.81 -18.68
CA ILE A 430 9.94 -12.04 -19.43
C ILE A 430 10.01 -11.86 -20.94
N TYR A 431 9.67 -10.70 -21.48
CA TYR A 431 9.80 -10.37 -22.89
C TYR A 431 10.93 -9.35 -23.15
N GLY A 432 11.80 -9.10 -22.15
CA GLY A 432 12.93 -8.18 -22.26
C GLY A 432 12.56 -6.69 -22.22
N ARG A 433 11.32 -6.36 -21.80
CA ARG A 433 10.83 -4.99 -21.74
C ARG A 433 11.01 -4.38 -20.33
N ASP A 434 11.04 -3.05 -20.27
CA ASP A 434 10.92 -2.33 -19.01
C ASP A 434 9.57 -2.64 -18.35
N GLN A 435 9.55 -2.67 -17.03
CA GLN A 435 8.35 -2.97 -16.27
C GLN A 435 8.21 -2.03 -15.06
N LEU A 436 6.97 -1.81 -14.61
CA LEU A 436 6.72 -1.08 -13.39
C LEU A 436 7.11 -1.97 -12.19
N PHE A 437 8.32 -1.74 -11.69
CA PHE A 437 8.92 -2.55 -10.63
C PHE A 437 8.86 -1.79 -9.30
N GLU A 438 7.80 -2.04 -8.54
CA GLU A 438 7.55 -1.41 -7.25
C GLU A 438 7.90 -2.40 -6.11
N PRO A 439 9.13 -2.37 -5.56
CA PRO A 439 9.55 -3.29 -4.51
C PRO A 439 8.87 -2.94 -3.19
N THR A 440 7.81 -3.66 -2.86
CA THR A 440 6.92 -3.44 -1.71
C THR A 440 6.97 -4.55 -0.66
N GLY A 441 7.79 -5.57 -0.89
CA GLY A 441 8.18 -6.57 0.08
C GLY A 441 9.61 -6.99 -0.19
N ILE A 442 10.47 -6.93 0.82
CA ILE A 442 11.87 -7.36 0.71
C ILE A 442 12.21 -8.19 1.95
N ALA A 443 12.80 -9.35 1.74
CA ALA A 443 13.33 -10.19 2.81
C ALA A 443 14.63 -10.85 2.38
N VAL A 444 15.45 -11.23 3.34
CA VAL A 444 16.76 -11.85 3.09
C VAL A 444 16.78 -13.22 3.74
N ALA A 445 17.09 -14.25 2.97
CA ALA A 445 17.30 -15.61 3.44
C ALA A 445 18.66 -15.75 4.15
N ARG A 446 18.85 -16.84 4.89
CA ARG A 446 20.12 -17.09 5.61
C ARG A 446 21.32 -17.27 4.68
N ASP A 447 21.13 -17.81 3.49
CA ASP A 447 22.20 -17.94 2.48
C ASP A 447 22.53 -16.61 1.76
N GLY A 448 21.84 -15.52 2.09
CA GLY A 448 22.00 -14.20 1.49
C GLY A 448 21.11 -13.95 0.27
N THR A 449 20.28 -14.89 -0.14
CA THR A 449 19.27 -14.67 -1.18
C THR A 449 18.31 -13.57 -0.76
N ILE A 450 18.10 -12.58 -1.63
CA ILE A 450 17.12 -11.50 -1.42
C ILE A 450 15.86 -11.84 -2.21
N VAL A 451 14.71 -11.92 -1.52
CA VAL A 451 13.39 -12.04 -2.15
C VAL A 451 12.76 -10.67 -2.21
N VAL A 452 12.33 -10.28 -3.42
CA VAL A 452 11.69 -8.99 -3.68
C VAL A 452 10.28 -9.23 -4.23
N ALA A 453 9.29 -8.94 -3.41
CA ALA A 453 7.89 -8.90 -3.82
C ALA A 453 7.53 -7.51 -4.33
N THR A 454 6.81 -7.46 -5.44
CA THR A 454 6.39 -6.20 -6.07
C THR A 454 4.88 -6.07 -6.08
N ARG A 455 4.37 -4.84 -6.27
CA ARG A 455 2.93 -4.62 -6.39
C ARG A 455 2.33 -5.35 -7.60
N THR A 456 2.98 -5.26 -8.77
CA THR A 456 2.39 -5.77 -10.04
C THR A 456 3.36 -6.51 -10.94
N ALA A 457 4.67 -6.54 -10.62
CA ALA A 457 5.69 -7.20 -11.45
C ALA A 457 6.02 -8.64 -10.99
N GLY A 458 5.26 -9.20 -10.04
CA GLY A 458 5.47 -10.53 -9.49
C GLY A 458 6.53 -10.56 -8.39
N ILE A 459 7.09 -11.75 -8.16
CA ILE A 459 8.09 -12.02 -7.13
C ILE A 459 9.43 -12.34 -7.80
N TRP A 460 10.49 -11.72 -7.30
CA TRP A 460 11.83 -11.86 -7.82
C TRP A 460 12.80 -12.29 -6.74
N ARG A 461 13.90 -12.93 -7.15
CA ARG A 461 15.02 -13.26 -6.25
C ARG A 461 16.31 -12.71 -6.79
N ILE A 462 17.22 -12.36 -5.87
CA ILE A 462 18.60 -12.02 -6.19
C ILE A 462 19.49 -13.06 -5.52
N ARG A 463 20.27 -13.79 -6.33
CA ARG A 463 21.32 -14.71 -5.90
C ARG A 463 22.57 -14.44 -6.71
N ASN A 464 23.74 -14.39 -6.08
CA ASN A 464 25.03 -14.20 -6.77
C ASN A 464 25.00 -13.02 -7.77
N ASP A 465 24.41 -11.88 -7.33
CA ASP A 465 24.25 -10.68 -8.15
C ASP A 465 23.42 -10.87 -9.44
N LYS A 466 22.49 -11.79 -9.42
CA LYS A 466 21.60 -12.05 -10.55
C LYS A 466 20.13 -12.04 -10.10
N TRP A 467 19.29 -11.38 -10.88
CA TRP A 467 17.87 -11.42 -10.78
C TRP A 467 17.30 -12.69 -11.42
N THR A 468 16.38 -13.36 -10.74
CA THR A 468 15.52 -14.42 -11.29
C THR A 468 14.08 -14.16 -10.94
N LYS A 469 13.18 -14.35 -11.89
CA LYS A 469 11.74 -14.24 -11.64
C LYS A 469 11.23 -15.54 -11.01
N PHE A 470 10.72 -15.46 -9.78
CA PHE A 470 10.22 -16.61 -9.04
C PHE A 470 8.75 -16.91 -9.37
N ALA A 471 7.89 -15.89 -9.31
CA ALA A 471 6.47 -16.02 -9.58
C ALA A 471 5.91 -14.77 -10.23
N GLU A 472 4.78 -14.92 -10.91
CA GLU A 472 4.05 -13.82 -11.53
C GLU A 472 2.57 -13.83 -11.12
N GLY A 473 1.83 -12.83 -11.57
CA GLY A 473 0.39 -12.81 -11.39
C GLY A 473 -0.10 -12.57 -9.98
N THR A 474 0.74 -11.97 -9.13
CA THR A 474 0.35 -11.59 -7.77
C THR A 474 -0.45 -10.28 -7.78
N TYR A 475 -1.44 -10.18 -6.88
CA TYR A 475 -2.27 -8.99 -6.75
C TYR A 475 -1.79 -8.08 -5.62
N GLU A 476 -0.98 -7.07 -5.96
CA GLU A 476 -0.42 -6.06 -5.05
C GLU A 476 0.19 -6.67 -3.77
N CYS A 477 1.31 -7.38 -3.91
CA CYS A 477 2.06 -7.87 -2.76
C CYS A 477 2.71 -6.73 -1.98
N LEU A 478 2.40 -6.64 -0.67
CA LEU A 478 2.87 -5.56 0.20
C LEU A 478 3.69 -6.09 1.40
N GLY A 479 4.42 -7.15 1.17
CA GLY A 479 5.37 -7.73 2.09
C GLY A 479 5.63 -9.21 1.84
N VAL A 480 6.71 -9.71 2.40
CA VAL A 480 7.20 -11.09 2.27
C VAL A 480 7.91 -11.52 3.55
N TRP A 481 7.70 -12.78 3.93
CA TRP A 481 8.40 -13.47 5.01
C TRP A 481 8.95 -14.79 4.50
N ILE A 482 10.26 -15.01 4.59
CA ILE A 482 10.92 -16.25 4.15
C ILE A 482 10.80 -17.30 5.25
N GLU A 483 10.43 -18.53 4.87
CA GLU A 483 10.23 -19.66 5.79
C GLU A 483 11.39 -20.67 5.77
N ASP A 484 12.26 -20.62 4.77
CA ASP A 484 13.41 -21.50 4.62
C ASP A 484 14.75 -20.71 4.57
N ASP A 485 15.85 -21.42 4.50
CA ASP A 485 17.19 -20.83 4.50
C ASP A 485 17.62 -20.26 3.14
N LYS A 486 16.92 -20.59 2.06
CA LYS A 486 17.32 -20.32 0.67
C LYS A 486 16.40 -19.36 -0.08
N GLY A 487 15.23 -18.97 0.48
CA GLY A 487 14.24 -18.18 -0.21
C GLY A 487 13.53 -18.94 -1.35
N ASP A 488 13.34 -20.25 -1.19
CA ASP A 488 12.58 -21.11 -2.08
C ASP A 488 11.16 -21.38 -1.55
N GLN A 489 10.92 -21.04 -0.27
CA GLN A 489 9.61 -21.06 0.36
C GLN A 489 9.41 -19.80 1.20
N PHE A 490 8.32 -19.08 0.97
CA PHE A 490 8.01 -17.85 1.69
C PHE A 490 6.51 -17.54 1.65
N VAL A 491 6.07 -16.68 2.55
CA VAL A 491 4.69 -16.18 2.62
C VAL A 491 4.65 -14.73 2.17
N VAL A 492 3.73 -14.39 1.27
CA VAL A 492 3.49 -13.02 0.79
C VAL A 492 2.11 -12.55 1.18
N MET A 493 1.99 -11.25 1.46
CA MET A 493 0.71 -10.60 1.69
C MET A 493 0.19 -9.96 0.41
N GLN A 494 -0.83 -10.54 -0.18
CA GLN A 494 -1.61 -9.99 -1.28
C GLN A 494 -2.87 -9.30 -0.76
N LYS A 495 -3.51 -8.44 -1.54
CA LYS A 495 -4.79 -7.83 -1.13
C LYS A 495 -5.86 -8.85 -0.74
N PRO A 496 -6.11 -9.91 -1.55
CA PRO A 496 -7.16 -10.88 -1.24
C PRO A 496 -6.76 -11.96 -0.23
N GLU A 497 -5.48 -12.25 -0.04
CA GLU A 497 -5.04 -13.37 0.80
C GLU A 497 -3.58 -13.32 1.24
N LEU A 498 -3.29 -14.01 2.33
CA LEU A 498 -1.95 -14.39 2.74
C LEU A 498 -1.59 -15.72 2.05
N THR A 499 -0.61 -15.69 1.14
CA THR A 499 -0.27 -16.83 0.26
C THR A 499 1.12 -17.35 0.56
N ARG A 500 1.26 -18.67 0.82
CA ARG A 500 2.55 -19.36 0.81
C ARG A 500 2.90 -19.75 -0.60
N MET A 501 4.10 -19.42 -1.03
CA MET A 501 4.66 -19.78 -2.32
C MET A 501 5.88 -20.66 -2.13
N LYS A 502 6.01 -21.68 -2.96
CA LYS A 502 7.11 -22.63 -2.90
C LYS A 502 7.54 -23.07 -4.29
N ASP A 503 8.84 -23.23 -4.48
CA ASP A 503 9.48 -23.99 -5.54
C ASP A 503 9.61 -25.44 -5.02
N SER A 504 8.67 -26.33 -5.41
CA SER A 504 8.65 -27.70 -4.89
C SER A 504 9.46 -28.69 -5.72
N ASN A 505 9.78 -28.33 -6.97
CA ASN A 505 10.52 -29.15 -7.92
C ASN A 505 11.99 -28.72 -8.08
N GLY A 506 12.39 -27.57 -7.53
CA GLY A 506 13.78 -27.06 -7.55
C GLY A 506 14.20 -26.45 -8.88
N ASP A 507 13.26 -26.03 -9.74
CA ASP A 507 13.55 -25.43 -11.05
C ASP A 507 13.79 -23.92 -10.98
N GLY A 508 13.69 -23.34 -9.81
CA GLY A 508 13.88 -21.91 -9.55
C GLY A 508 12.61 -21.08 -9.69
N ARG A 509 11.45 -21.70 -9.90
CA ARG A 509 10.14 -21.03 -10.04
C ARG A 509 9.15 -21.55 -9.01
N GLY A 510 8.28 -20.66 -8.56
CA GLY A 510 7.17 -21.05 -7.69
C GLY A 510 6.13 -21.87 -8.46
N ASP A 511 5.88 -23.07 -7.98
CA ASP A 511 4.91 -24.00 -8.55
C ASP A 511 3.80 -24.42 -7.57
N SER A 512 3.91 -24.02 -6.30
CA SER A 512 2.90 -24.26 -5.27
C SER A 512 2.49 -22.93 -4.61
N PHE A 513 1.17 -22.65 -4.62
CA PHE A 513 0.54 -21.45 -4.09
C PHE A 513 -0.55 -21.87 -3.12
N GLU A 514 -0.25 -21.80 -1.82
CA GLU A 514 -1.17 -22.20 -0.76
C GLU A 514 -1.82 -20.97 -0.12
N THR A 515 -3.15 -20.97 -0.01
CA THR A 515 -3.87 -19.96 0.77
C THR A 515 -3.66 -20.24 2.26
N VAL A 516 -2.84 -19.44 2.91
CA VAL A 516 -2.61 -19.52 4.37
C VAL A 516 -3.80 -18.91 5.11
N CYS A 517 -4.34 -17.81 4.60
CA CYS A 517 -5.51 -17.13 5.17
C CYS A 517 -6.14 -16.17 4.16
N ASP A 518 -7.46 -16.20 4.05
CA ASP A 518 -8.28 -15.25 3.31
C ASP A 518 -9.54 -14.83 4.09
N ASP A 519 -9.58 -15.10 5.39
CA ASP A 519 -10.75 -14.94 6.27
C ASP A 519 -11.07 -13.48 6.66
N TYR A 520 -10.34 -12.50 6.15
CA TYR A 520 -10.46 -11.10 6.56
C TYR A 520 -11.34 -10.21 5.68
N GLY A 521 -11.83 -10.72 4.55
CA GLY A 521 -12.67 -9.98 3.60
C GLY A 521 -11.89 -9.03 2.69
N PHE A 522 -12.25 -9.03 1.39
CA PHE A 522 -11.72 -8.14 0.37
C PHE A 522 -12.81 -7.83 -0.66
N HIS A 523 -13.10 -6.54 -0.90
CA HIS A 523 -14.23 -6.08 -1.71
C HIS A 523 -13.80 -5.48 -3.05
N GLY A 524 -12.46 -5.45 -3.33
CA GLY A 524 -11.93 -4.87 -4.56
C GLY A 524 -11.71 -3.35 -4.50
N ASN A 525 -11.88 -2.70 -3.36
CA ASN A 525 -11.55 -1.28 -3.23
C ASN A 525 -10.04 -1.08 -3.34
N TYR A 526 -9.62 -0.07 -4.10
CA TYR A 526 -8.19 0.17 -4.33
C TYR A 526 -7.39 0.40 -3.05
N HIS A 527 -8.01 0.99 -2.02
CA HIS A 527 -7.36 1.33 -0.75
C HIS A 527 -7.37 0.20 0.28
N GLU A 528 -8.03 -0.91 0.00
CA GLU A 528 -8.00 -2.09 0.86
C GLU A 528 -6.65 -2.81 0.81
N TYR A 529 -5.58 -2.05 1.07
CA TYR A 529 -4.23 -2.61 1.17
C TYR A 529 -4.16 -3.57 2.36
N ALA A 530 -3.32 -4.59 2.19
CA ALA A 530 -2.97 -5.55 3.22
C ALA A 530 -1.45 -5.61 3.35
N HIS A 531 -0.90 -5.28 4.52
CA HIS A 531 0.53 -5.14 4.76
C HIS A 531 1.04 -6.17 5.75
N GLY A 532 2.21 -6.69 5.51
CA GLY A 532 2.85 -7.77 6.24
C GLY A 532 3.25 -8.90 5.28
N PRO A 533 3.46 -10.14 5.78
CA PRO A 533 3.40 -10.50 7.19
C PRO A 533 4.70 -10.19 7.93
N VAL A 534 4.61 -10.12 9.25
CA VAL A 534 5.71 -10.36 10.17
C VAL A 534 5.38 -11.58 11.01
N ARG A 535 6.40 -12.21 11.64
CA ARG A 535 6.22 -13.44 12.39
C ARG A 535 6.81 -13.30 13.78
N ASP A 536 6.11 -13.77 14.82
CA ASP A 536 6.64 -13.87 16.16
C ASP A 536 7.46 -15.15 16.39
N ARG A 537 8.00 -15.29 17.60
CA ARG A 537 8.81 -16.47 17.97
C ARG A 537 7.99 -17.76 18.10
N GLU A 538 6.70 -17.63 18.35
CA GLU A 538 5.75 -18.73 18.41
C GLU A 538 5.30 -19.20 17.02
N GLY A 539 5.69 -18.47 15.98
CA GLY A 539 5.40 -18.79 14.58
C GLY A 539 4.09 -18.21 14.06
N ASN A 540 3.42 -17.34 14.80
CA ASN A 540 2.23 -16.65 14.33
C ASN A 540 2.58 -15.58 13.31
N TYR A 541 1.77 -15.45 12.24
CA TYR A 541 1.85 -14.35 11.30
C TYR A 541 0.97 -13.19 11.72
N TYR A 542 1.48 -11.96 11.59
CA TYR A 542 0.72 -10.75 11.82
C TYR A 542 0.70 -9.89 10.57
N PHE A 543 -0.45 -9.30 10.28
CA PHE A 543 -0.64 -8.38 9.15
C PHE A 543 -1.68 -7.32 9.50
N SER A 544 -1.68 -6.23 8.75
CA SER A 544 -2.61 -5.12 8.94
C SER A 544 -3.42 -4.85 7.68
N LEU A 545 -4.68 -4.43 7.87
CA LEU A 545 -5.67 -4.21 6.83
C LEU A 545 -6.11 -2.75 6.84
N ASN A 546 -5.85 -2.04 5.75
CA ASN A 546 -6.27 -0.66 5.60
C ASN A 546 -7.79 -0.56 5.44
N LEU A 547 -8.35 0.58 5.87
CA LEU A 547 -9.72 0.93 5.57
C LEU A 547 -9.94 1.14 4.08
N SER A 548 -11.18 1.01 3.64
CA SER A 548 -11.63 1.31 2.29
C SER A 548 -11.74 2.82 2.07
N HIS A 549 -11.43 3.29 0.86
CA HIS A 549 -11.60 4.69 0.50
C HIS A 549 -12.97 4.92 -0.15
N GLY A 550 -13.64 5.98 0.26
CA GLY A 550 -14.76 6.56 -0.47
C GLY A 550 -15.87 5.59 -0.84
N GLY A 551 -16.14 4.59 -0.04
CA GLY A 551 -17.07 3.53 -0.38
C GLY A 551 -18.35 4.04 -1.01
N ASN A 552 -18.96 3.26 -1.88
CA ASN A 552 -20.30 3.51 -2.38
C ASN A 552 -21.23 3.75 -1.18
N GLU A 553 -22.02 4.82 -1.18
CA GLU A 553 -22.92 5.21 -0.07
C GLU A 553 -23.83 4.07 0.39
N ARG A 554 -24.09 3.09 -0.45
CA ARG A 554 -24.89 1.91 -0.13
C ARG A 554 -24.15 0.79 0.57
N THR A 555 -22.83 0.77 0.50
CA THR A 555 -21.99 -0.35 0.99
C THR A 555 -20.88 0.08 1.93
N SER A 556 -20.62 1.39 2.11
CA SER A 556 -19.58 1.86 3.00
C SER A 556 -20.11 2.08 4.41
N TRP A 557 -19.49 1.41 5.34
CA TRP A 557 -19.68 1.60 6.76
C TRP A 557 -18.76 2.75 7.22
N ARG A 558 -19.31 3.96 7.30
CA ARG A 558 -18.60 5.14 7.75
C ARG A 558 -19.03 5.51 9.15
N ALA A 559 -18.09 5.51 10.08
CA ALA A 559 -18.28 6.07 11.40
C ALA A 559 -17.57 7.42 11.48
N GLY A 560 -18.31 8.49 11.24
CA GLY A 560 -17.86 9.84 11.58
C GLY A 560 -16.72 10.46 10.76
N GLY A 561 -16.36 9.91 9.59
CA GLY A 561 -15.34 10.50 8.71
C GLY A 561 -15.79 10.43 7.24
N PRO A 562 -15.66 11.50 6.47
CA PRO A 562 -16.12 11.53 5.07
C PRO A 562 -15.20 10.73 4.12
N PHE A 563 -14.03 10.29 4.57
CA PHE A 563 -12.95 9.89 3.70
C PHE A 563 -12.64 8.40 3.75
N MET A 564 -12.36 7.82 4.92
CA MET A 564 -12.09 6.40 5.11
C MET A 564 -13.22 5.70 5.84
N GLY A 565 -13.47 4.44 5.47
CA GLY A 565 -14.50 3.62 6.05
C GLY A 565 -14.21 2.14 5.91
N SER A 566 -15.16 1.29 6.29
CA SER A 566 -15.09 -0.14 6.09
C SER A 566 -16.21 -0.57 5.14
N MET A 567 -15.88 -1.40 4.15
CA MET A 567 -16.87 -2.06 3.28
C MET A 567 -17.28 -3.43 3.82
N GLY A 568 -16.89 -3.77 5.04
CA GLY A 568 -17.07 -5.06 5.69
C GLY A 568 -15.75 -5.78 5.94
N GLY A 569 -15.79 -6.96 6.46
CA GLY A 569 -14.60 -7.71 6.86
C GLY A 569 -13.83 -7.03 7.99
N TYR A 570 -12.58 -7.40 8.15
CA TYR A 570 -11.71 -6.85 9.20
C TYR A 570 -10.91 -5.62 8.72
N ARG A 571 -11.54 -4.72 7.95
CA ARG A 571 -10.88 -3.46 7.53
C ARG A 571 -10.67 -2.53 8.72
N GLY A 572 -9.43 -2.00 8.84
CA GLY A 572 -9.01 -1.22 9.99
C GLY A 572 -8.56 -2.07 11.19
N TRP A 573 -8.18 -3.33 10.93
CA TRP A 573 -7.66 -4.25 11.93
C TRP A 573 -6.22 -4.67 11.65
N ALA A 574 -5.50 -5.01 12.71
CA ALA A 574 -4.39 -5.94 12.65
C ALA A 574 -4.90 -7.33 12.99
N CYS A 575 -4.44 -8.32 12.26
CA CYS A 575 -4.87 -9.70 12.38
C CYS A 575 -3.68 -10.61 12.64
N ARG A 576 -3.94 -11.77 13.24
CA ARG A 576 -2.97 -12.84 13.50
C ARG A 576 -3.47 -14.14 12.86
N VAL A 577 -2.55 -14.93 12.34
CA VAL A 577 -2.79 -16.31 11.92
C VAL A 577 -1.82 -17.22 12.65
N THR A 578 -2.35 -18.21 13.37
CA THR A 578 -1.52 -19.18 14.10
C THR A 578 -0.81 -20.15 13.16
N PRO A 579 0.23 -20.88 13.60
CA PRO A 579 0.87 -21.91 12.80
C PRO A 579 -0.07 -23.01 12.30
N GLN A 580 -1.22 -23.19 12.98
CA GLN A 580 -2.27 -24.13 12.60
C GLN A 580 -3.28 -23.54 11.59
N GLY A 581 -3.04 -22.30 11.11
CA GLY A 581 -3.92 -21.62 10.16
C GLY A 581 -5.16 -20.96 10.79
N LYS A 582 -5.25 -20.86 12.14
CA LYS A 582 -6.37 -20.22 12.80
C LYS A 582 -6.23 -18.70 12.64
N PHE A 583 -7.23 -18.07 12.00
CA PHE A 583 -7.36 -16.62 11.90
C PHE A 583 -7.86 -16.02 13.22
N GLU A 584 -7.25 -14.93 13.65
CA GLU A 584 -7.63 -14.20 14.85
C GLU A 584 -7.54 -12.68 14.61
N PRO A 585 -8.61 -11.90 14.81
CA PRO A 585 -8.52 -10.45 14.89
C PRO A 585 -7.68 -10.11 16.12
N PHE A 586 -6.74 -9.18 15.98
CA PHE A 586 -5.73 -8.93 17.02
C PHE A 586 -5.88 -7.56 17.67
N ALA A 587 -6.02 -6.51 16.88
CA ALA A 587 -6.15 -5.14 17.32
C ALA A 587 -6.97 -4.32 16.33
N ASN A 588 -7.59 -3.25 16.80
CA ASN A 588 -8.63 -2.53 16.07
C ASN A 588 -8.36 -1.03 15.98
N GLY A 589 -9.03 -0.36 15.05
CA GLY A 589 -9.00 1.09 14.93
C GLY A 589 -7.78 1.63 14.16
N LEU A 590 -7.13 0.78 13.33
CA LEU A 590 -6.12 1.19 12.38
C LEU A 590 -6.80 1.91 11.21
N ARG A 591 -6.11 2.91 10.62
CA ARG A 591 -6.63 3.63 9.47
C ARG A 591 -5.96 3.20 8.17
N SER A 592 -4.67 3.46 8.07
CA SER A 592 -3.89 3.20 6.86
C SER A 592 -2.43 2.89 7.20
N PRO A 593 -2.17 1.82 7.97
CA PRO A 593 -0.80 1.38 8.22
C PRO A 593 -0.14 0.94 6.91
N ALA A 594 1.17 1.15 6.77
CA ALA A 594 1.91 0.76 5.58
C ALA A 594 2.98 -0.32 5.84
N GLY A 595 2.81 -1.10 6.88
CA GLY A 595 3.64 -2.25 7.23
C GLY A 595 3.91 -2.37 8.72
N LEU A 596 4.39 -3.56 9.07
CA LEU A 596 4.76 -3.93 10.43
C LEU A 596 6.25 -4.29 10.49
N GLY A 597 6.80 -4.24 11.70
CA GLY A 597 8.15 -4.74 12.00
C GLY A 597 8.19 -5.33 13.40
N VAL A 598 9.19 -6.16 13.66
CA VAL A 598 9.41 -6.79 14.97
C VAL A 598 10.70 -6.25 15.54
N ASP A 599 10.65 -5.72 16.77
CA ASP A 599 11.85 -5.23 17.44
C ASP A 599 12.71 -6.40 17.96
N PRO A 600 13.98 -6.15 18.35
CA PRO A 600 14.85 -7.21 18.87
C PRO A 600 14.30 -7.92 20.11
N ALA A 601 13.40 -7.28 20.87
CA ALA A 601 12.74 -7.87 22.03
C ALA A 601 11.52 -8.75 21.65
N GLY A 602 11.08 -8.71 20.39
CA GLY A 602 9.94 -9.48 19.88
C GLY A 602 8.61 -8.71 19.88
N ARG A 603 8.59 -7.41 20.21
CA ARG A 603 7.39 -6.59 20.12
C ARG A 603 7.11 -6.21 18.66
N ILE A 604 5.85 -6.27 18.26
CA ILE A 604 5.43 -5.84 16.94
C ILE A 604 5.11 -4.35 16.96
N TRP A 605 5.55 -3.65 15.94
CA TRP A 605 5.36 -2.22 15.75
C TRP A 605 4.79 -1.92 14.38
N TYR A 606 4.04 -0.82 14.27
CA TYR A 606 3.62 -0.29 13.00
C TYR A 606 3.65 1.24 12.98
N ALA A 607 3.64 1.81 11.80
CA ALA A 607 3.47 3.24 11.61
C ALA A 607 2.10 3.51 10.98
N GLU A 608 1.41 4.53 11.48
CA GLU A 608 0.08 4.94 11.05
C GLU A 608 0.15 6.27 10.30
N ASN A 609 -0.60 6.38 9.22
CA ASN A 609 -0.74 7.63 8.47
C ASN A 609 -1.68 8.60 9.17
N GLN A 610 -1.37 9.92 9.09
CA GLN A 610 -2.30 10.97 9.44
C GLN A 610 -3.65 10.80 8.73
N GLY A 611 -4.72 11.17 9.40
CA GLY A 611 -6.06 11.17 8.83
C GLY A 611 -7.14 11.32 9.88
N GLU A 612 -8.35 10.87 9.59
CA GLU A 612 -9.44 10.85 10.55
C GLU A 612 -9.03 10.05 11.78
N TYR A 613 -9.26 10.60 12.96
CA TYR A 613 -8.89 10.04 14.26
C TYR A 613 -7.39 9.79 14.47
N VAL A 614 -6.56 10.27 13.56
CA VAL A 614 -5.10 10.22 13.64
C VAL A 614 -4.54 11.61 13.37
N GLY A 615 -4.30 12.37 14.43
CA GLY A 615 -3.93 13.79 14.35
C GLY A 615 -2.63 14.09 13.60
N SER A 616 -1.64 13.21 13.70
CA SER A 616 -0.44 13.19 12.85
C SER A 616 -0.01 11.74 12.67
N SER A 617 0.85 11.47 11.69
CA SER A 617 1.49 10.15 11.57
C SER A 617 2.19 9.77 12.86
N LYS A 618 2.21 8.50 13.21
CA LYS A 618 2.74 8.01 14.49
C LYS A 618 3.36 6.61 14.36
N VAL A 619 4.28 6.31 15.26
CA VAL A 619 4.80 4.96 15.47
C VAL A 619 4.26 4.44 16.80
N VAL A 620 3.80 3.20 16.82
CA VAL A 620 3.14 2.62 17.99
C VAL A 620 3.35 1.11 18.05
N PRO A 621 3.53 0.52 19.27
CA PRO A 621 3.54 -0.94 19.40
C PRO A 621 2.14 -1.50 19.18
N LEU A 622 2.07 -2.64 18.50
CA LEU A 622 0.84 -3.38 18.27
C LEU A 622 0.59 -4.33 19.44
N GLU A 623 -0.50 -4.13 20.16
CA GLU A 623 -0.86 -4.89 21.35
C GLU A 623 -2.25 -5.51 21.19
N LYS A 624 -2.39 -6.76 21.67
CA LYS A 624 -3.65 -7.51 21.60
C LYS A 624 -4.78 -6.74 22.28
N GLY A 625 -5.94 -6.67 21.62
CA GLY A 625 -7.16 -6.08 22.16
C GLY A 625 -7.17 -4.56 22.24
N LYS A 626 -6.12 -3.85 21.79
CA LYS A 626 -6.08 -2.39 21.87
C LYS A 626 -6.77 -1.72 20.68
N PHE A 627 -7.33 -0.53 20.95
CA PHE A 627 -7.95 0.36 19.96
C PHE A 627 -7.02 1.51 19.60
N TYR A 628 -6.83 1.77 18.29
CA TYR A 628 -5.83 2.73 17.80
C TYR A 628 -6.42 4.05 17.27
N GLY A 629 -7.74 4.19 17.26
CA GLY A 629 -8.42 5.48 17.08
C GLY A 629 -9.54 5.50 16.03
N HIS A 630 -9.42 4.82 14.91
CA HIS A 630 -10.40 4.96 13.84
C HIS A 630 -11.67 4.13 14.09
N LEU A 631 -12.83 4.81 14.18
CA LEU A 631 -14.10 4.19 14.57
C LEU A 631 -14.63 3.16 13.57
N SER A 632 -14.29 3.31 12.26
CA SER A 632 -14.80 2.40 11.23
C SER A 632 -14.37 0.95 11.42
N GLY A 633 -13.24 0.68 12.08
CA GLY A 633 -12.82 -0.67 12.45
C GLY A 633 -13.77 -1.34 13.44
N LEU A 634 -14.51 -0.59 14.24
CA LEU A 634 -15.48 -1.10 15.21
C LEU A 634 -16.76 -1.63 14.53
N LEU A 635 -17.06 -1.18 13.31
CA LEU A 635 -18.23 -1.62 12.55
C LEU A 635 -18.18 -3.10 12.15
N THR A 636 -17.00 -3.68 12.12
CA THR A 636 -16.79 -5.08 11.73
C THR A 636 -16.77 -6.03 12.90
N LEU A 637 -16.91 -5.50 14.12
CA LEU A 637 -17.12 -6.32 15.29
C LEU A 637 -18.47 -7.02 15.20
N PRO A 638 -18.52 -8.31 15.52
CA PRO A 638 -19.77 -9.05 15.60
C PRO A 638 -20.65 -8.44 16.68
N GLY A 639 -21.73 -7.88 16.36
CA GLY A 639 -22.62 -7.14 17.26
C GLY A 639 -23.31 -6.02 16.52
N LYS A 640 -22.92 -5.85 15.24
CA LYS A 640 -23.63 -5.03 14.25
C LYS A 640 -23.83 -3.59 14.69
N MET A 641 -22.75 -2.93 15.18
CA MET A 641 -22.79 -1.48 15.32
C MET A 641 -23.11 -0.85 13.98
N LYS A 642 -24.10 0.00 13.94
CA LYS A 642 -24.43 0.76 12.72
C LYS A 642 -23.62 2.05 12.69
N PRO A 643 -23.30 2.59 11.50
CA PRO A 643 -22.51 3.81 11.36
C PRO A 643 -23.05 5.03 12.11
N ASP A 644 -24.36 5.11 12.29
CA ASP A 644 -25.09 6.18 12.99
C ASP A 644 -25.39 5.88 14.44
N SER A 645 -24.95 4.73 14.97
CA SER A 645 -25.27 4.34 16.35
C SER A 645 -24.60 5.27 17.37
N ALA A 646 -25.30 5.46 18.51
CA ALA A 646 -24.78 6.25 19.62
C ALA A 646 -23.48 5.66 20.22
N GLU A 647 -23.24 4.38 20.01
CA GLU A 647 -22.07 3.65 20.45
C GLU A 647 -20.80 4.07 19.69
N LEU A 648 -20.93 4.53 18.45
CA LEU A 648 -19.81 4.93 17.60
C LEU A 648 -19.45 6.42 17.65
N LYS A 649 -19.98 7.16 18.65
CA LYS A 649 -19.56 8.55 18.87
C LYS A 649 -18.14 8.59 19.42
N PHE A 650 -17.28 9.41 18.83
CA PHE A 650 -15.84 9.49 19.16
C PHE A 650 -15.59 9.78 20.64
N ASP A 651 -16.45 10.59 21.27
CA ASP A 651 -16.32 10.92 22.69
C ASP A 651 -16.37 9.71 23.62
N LYS A 652 -17.02 8.60 23.21
CA LYS A 652 -17.02 7.34 23.96
C LYS A 652 -15.69 6.57 23.85
N TRP A 653 -14.91 6.84 22.79
CA TRP A 653 -13.74 6.04 22.44
C TRP A 653 -12.41 6.77 22.57
N LYS A 654 -12.43 8.12 22.60
CA LYS A 654 -11.21 8.95 22.59
C LYS A 654 -10.24 8.62 23.75
N ASP A 655 -10.74 8.32 24.92
CA ASP A 655 -9.93 8.02 26.11
C ASP A 655 -9.41 6.56 26.13
N LYS A 656 -9.93 5.72 25.22
CA LYS A 656 -9.55 4.33 25.06
C LYS A 656 -8.48 4.12 23.98
N ILE A 657 -8.07 5.20 23.30
CA ILE A 657 -7.08 5.12 22.22
C ILE A 657 -5.72 4.79 22.78
N ARG A 658 -5.09 3.72 22.27
CA ARG A 658 -3.68 3.43 22.53
C ARG A 658 -2.83 4.54 21.93
N LYS A 659 -2.25 5.38 22.78
CA LYS A 659 -1.44 6.53 22.35
C LYS A 659 -0.22 6.07 21.58
N GLY A 660 0.15 6.81 20.53
CA GLY A 660 1.39 6.60 19.80
C GLY A 660 2.61 6.80 20.70
N ALA A 661 3.63 5.97 20.55
CA ALA A 661 4.90 6.15 21.24
C ALA A 661 5.62 7.40 20.73
N VAL A 662 5.66 7.57 19.41
CA VAL A 662 6.35 8.68 18.74
C VAL A 662 5.44 9.29 17.66
N TRP A 663 5.16 10.57 17.77
CA TRP A 663 4.56 11.35 16.70
C TRP A 663 5.59 11.63 15.60
N LEU A 664 5.16 11.49 14.37
CA LEU A 664 5.91 11.85 13.18
C LEU A 664 5.30 13.13 12.60
N PRO A 665 5.90 14.32 12.81
CA PRO A 665 5.30 15.58 12.39
C PRO A 665 5.03 15.62 10.90
N HIS A 666 3.76 15.86 10.54
CA HIS A 666 3.31 15.94 9.15
C HIS A 666 4.00 17.08 8.39
N GLY A 667 4.41 16.82 7.16
CA GLY A 667 5.14 17.76 6.31
C GLY A 667 6.62 17.99 6.70
N MET A 668 7.06 17.51 7.87
CA MET A 668 8.43 17.66 8.37
C MET A 668 9.21 16.35 8.43
N VAL A 669 8.57 15.29 8.88
CA VAL A 669 9.18 13.95 9.06
C VAL A 669 8.47 12.92 8.21
N ALA A 670 7.16 12.76 8.35
CA ALA A 670 6.42 11.79 7.57
C ALA A 670 4.96 12.23 7.32
N ASN A 671 4.49 11.93 6.10
CA ASN A 671 3.10 12.03 5.71
C ASN A 671 2.48 10.63 5.56
N SER A 672 3.24 9.69 5.00
CA SER A 672 2.84 8.31 4.73
C SER A 672 4.00 7.38 5.08
N PRO A 673 4.24 7.10 6.38
CA PRO A 673 5.37 6.30 6.81
C PRO A 673 5.23 4.84 6.37
N GLY A 674 6.38 4.23 6.02
CA GLY A 674 6.50 2.81 5.64
C GLY A 674 6.59 1.86 6.84
N ASN A 675 7.13 0.66 6.62
CA ASN A 675 7.34 -0.30 7.70
C ASN A 675 8.58 0.01 8.53
N PRO A 676 8.56 -0.28 9.83
CA PRO A 676 9.75 -0.22 10.66
C PRO A 676 10.71 -1.38 10.39
N ALA A 677 12.03 -1.06 10.41
CA ALA A 677 13.13 -2.03 10.35
C ALA A 677 14.21 -1.65 11.39
N TRP A 678 14.75 -2.60 12.10
CA TRP A 678 15.76 -2.36 13.12
C TRP A 678 17.15 -2.63 12.60
N ASP A 679 18.09 -1.74 12.93
CA ASP A 679 19.51 -2.00 12.74
C ASP A 679 19.95 -3.09 13.73
N THR A 680 20.21 -4.28 13.23
CA THR A 680 20.75 -5.43 13.96
C THR A 680 22.04 -5.92 13.30
N THR A 681 22.78 -4.98 12.68
CA THR A 681 23.96 -5.30 11.89
C THR A 681 25.23 -5.52 12.72
N GLY A 682 25.18 -5.33 14.05
CA GLY A 682 26.36 -5.38 14.92
C GLY A 682 27.31 -4.21 14.68
N GLY A 683 26.75 -3.03 14.36
CA GLY A 683 27.51 -1.80 14.10
C GLY A 683 28.06 -1.68 12.67
N ARG A 684 27.78 -2.63 11.78
CA ARG A 684 28.23 -2.57 10.37
C ARG A 684 27.50 -1.48 9.54
N PHE A 685 26.36 -0.99 10.01
CA PHE A 685 25.65 0.16 9.43
C PHE A 685 25.99 1.48 10.19
N GLY A 686 26.99 1.50 11.04
CA GLY A 686 27.42 2.67 11.78
C GLY A 686 26.95 2.66 13.24
N PRO A 687 26.82 3.83 13.89
CA PRO A 687 26.62 3.93 15.34
C PRO A 687 25.14 3.77 15.77
N TYR A 688 24.28 3.16 14.97
CA TYR A 688 22.82 3.17 15.19
C TYR A 688 22.24 1.80 15.53
N GLU A 689 23.09 0.86 15.98
CA GLU A 689 22.67 -0.48 16.40
C GLU A 689 21.46 -0.43 17.36
N GLY A 690 20.46 -1.26 17.09
CA GLY A 690 19.23 -1.34 17.87
C GLY A 690 18.19 -0.24 17.59
N GLN A 691 18.50 0.75 16.74
CA GLN A 691 17.54 1.79 16.39
C GLN A 691 16.64 1.34 15.25
N MET A 692 15.42 1.86 15.28
CA MET A 692 14.41 1.63 14.23
C MET A 692 14.60 2.63 13.08
N PHE A 693 14.59 2.13 11.86
CA PHE A 693 14.58 2.93 10.63
C PHE A 693 13.23 2.84 9.94
N LEU A 694 12.73 3.98 9.50
CA LEU A 694 11.50 4.10 8.71
C LEU A 694 11.71 5.09 7.59
N GLY A 695 10.96 4.88 6.50
CA GLY A 695 10.88 5.86 5.42
C GLY A 695 9.51 6.51 5.33
N ASP A 696 9.43 7.56 4.53
CA ASP A 696 8.17 8.19 4.16
C ASP A 696 7.95 8.13 2.65
N GLN A 697 6.78 7.68 2.28
CA GLN A 697 6.40 7.49 0.88
C GLN A 697 6.19 8.84 0.17
N THR A 698 5.65 9.85 0.84
CA THR A 698 5.38 11.16 0.25
C THR A 698 6.65 12.02 0.17
N LEU A 699 7.37 12.17 1.30
CA LEU A 699 8.53 13.06 1.40
C LEU A 699 9.81 12.45 0.82
N SER A 700 9.79 11.18 0.43
CA SER A 700 10.97 10.46 -0.12
C SER A 700 12.20 10.61 0.78
N ASN A 701 12.02 10.33 2.07
CA ASN A 701 13.04 10.45 3.10
C ASN A 701 13.15 9.20 3.96
N LEU A 702 14.22 9.12 4.74
CA LEU A 702 14.48 8.08 5.72
C LEU A 702 14.79 8.75 7.06
N PHE A 703 14.30 8.17 8.15
CA PHE A 703 14.51 8.68 9.51
C PHE A 703 14.66 7.54 10.51
N ARG A 704 15.27 7.84 11.66
CA ARG A 704 15.45 6.92 12.77
C ARG A 704 14.45 7.21 13.86
N VAL A 705 13.88 6.17 14.46
CA VAL A 705 13.00 6.27 15.62
C VAL A 705 13.65 5.53 16.78
N VAL A 706 13.73 6.19 17.92
CA VAL A 706 14.27 5.61 19.15
C VAL A 706 13.19 5.65 20.22
N PRO A 707 12.43 4.56 20.37
CA PRO A 707 11.46 4.42 21.46
C PRO A 707 12.14 4.36 22.81
N GLU A 708 11.46 4.86 23.81
CA GLU A 708 11.83 4.78 25.23
C GLU A 708 10.61 4.27 26.00
N ARG A 709 10.83 3.39 26.98
CA ARG A 709 9.76 2.90 27.85
C ARG A 709 10.05 3.28 29.30
N VAL A 710 9.14 4.06 29.87
CA VAL A 710 9.21 4.53 31.25
C VAL A 710 7.90 4.14 31.96
N ASN A 711 7.99 3.38 33.05
CA ASN A 711 6.82 2.94 33.82
C ASN A 711 5.69 2.37 32.93
N GLU A 712 6.06 1.45 32.03
CA GLU A 712 5.16 0.81 31.05
C GLU A 712 4.54 1.75 29.98
N ILE A 713 4.93 3.02 29.94
CA ILE A 713 4.50 4.00 28.95
C ILE A 713 5.57 4.15 27.86
N ASP A 714 5.15 3.94 26.62
CA ASP A 714 6.02 4.13 25.46
C ASP A 714 6.02 5.59 25.00
N GLN A 715 7.19 6.15 24.83
CA GLN A 715 7.49 7.49 24.29
C GLN A 715 8.78 7.44 23.47
N GLY A 716 9.34 8.56 23.04
CA GLY A 716 10.63 8.57 22.35
C GLY A 716 10.77 9.65 21.31
N CYS A 717 11.84 9.53 20.52
CA CYS A 717 12.16 10.53 19.51
C CYS A 717 12.27 9.98 18.10
N VAL A 718 12.07 10.87 17.12
CA VAL A 718 12.38 10.64 15.71
C VAL A 718 13.45 11.63 15.25
N ILE A 719 14.40 11.14 14.45
CA ILE A 719 15.59 11.89 14.00
C ILE A 719 15.72 11.69 12.48
N PRO A 720 15.75 12.74 11.65
CA PRO A 720 16.03 12.62 10.22
C PRO A 720 17.36 11.91 9.94
N PHE A 721 17.43 11.13 8.86
CA PHE A 721 18.65 10.42 8.46
C PHE A 721 19.03 10.69 6.99
N GLY A 722 18.15 10.39 6.04
CA GLY A 722 18.41 10.59 4.62
C GLY A 722 17.25 11.26 3.91
N ARG A 723 17.50 11.96 2.79
CA ARG A 723 16.46 12.66 2.03
C ARG A 723 16.71 12.59 0.53
N PHE A 724 15.70 12.95 -0.25
CA PHE A 724 15.75 12.96 -1.73
C PHE A 724 15.97 11.59 -2.36
N PHE A 725 15.38 10.55 -1.77
CA PHE A 725 15.26 9.26 -2.43
C PHE A 725 14.54 9.40 -3.78
N ALA A 726 14.80 8.48 -4.69
CA ALA A 726 14.27 8.56 -6.06
C ALA A 726 12.73 8.47 -6.11
N SER A 727 12.12 7.74 -5.17
CA SER A 727 10.68 7.60 -5.02
C SER A 727 10.28 7.55 -3.53
N GLY A 728 9.04 7.22 -3.25
CA GLY A 728 8.52 7.09 -1.89
C GLY A 728 9.12 5.91 -1.13
N VAL A 729 9.78 6.19 -0.01
CA VAL A 729 10.47 5.18 0.81
C VAL A 729 9.45 4.35 1.59
N MET A 730 9.39 3.04 1.31
CA MET A 730 8.38 2.16 1.91
C MET A 730 8.96 0.97 2.65
N ARG A 731 10.03 0.33 2.13
CA ARG A 731 10.56 -0.94 2.62
C ARG A 731 12.07 -0.89 2.85
N PRO A 732 12.54 -0.37 3.99
CA PRO A 732 13.92 -0.52 4.41
C PRO A 732 14.17 -1.95 4.92
N VAL A 733 15.30 -2.56 4.52
CA VAL A 733 15.74 -3.89 4.97
C VAL A 733 17.27 -3.91 5.08
N PHE A 734 17.81 -4.30 6.23
CA PHE A 734 19.23 -4.48 6.41
C PHE A 734 19.72 -5.77 5.76
N LEU A 735 20.80 -5.66 4.99
CA LEU A 735 21.44 -6.79 4.31
C LEU A 735 22.52 -7.42 5.20
N PRO A 736 22.91 -8.69 4.93
CA PRO A 736 23.96 -9.39 5.70
C PRO A 736 25.32 -8.70 5.70
N ASP A 737 25.61 -7.87 4.70
CA ASP A 737 26.85 -7.09 4.63
C ASP A 737 26.82 -5.79 5.47
N GLY A 738 25.72 -5.53 6.15
CA GLY A 738 25.49 -4.36 6.99
C GLY A 738 24.91 -3.16 6.25
N SER A 739 24.68 -3.22 4.94
CA SER A 739 24.05 -2.13 4.21
C SER A 739 22.52 -2.13 4.35
N LEU A 740 21.85 -1.03 3.97
CA LEU A 740 20.41 -0.88 4.01
C LEU A 740 19.85 -0.81 2.58
N LEU A 741 19.09 -1.81 2.17
CA LEU A 741 18.34 -1.83 0.92
C LEU A 741 16.96 -1.22 1.13
N VAL A 742 16.52 -0.35 0.21
CA VAL A 742 15.32 0.46 0.36
C VAL A 742 14.42 0.30 -0.85
N GLY A 743 13.31 -0.41 -0.66
CA GLY A 743 12.24 -0.51 -1.64
C GLY A 743 11.34 0.72 -1.63
N GLN A 744 11.01 1.23 -2.82
CA GLN A 744 10.33 2.50 -3.00
C GLN A 744 9.16 2.40 -3.97
N THR A 745 8.07 3.09 -3.65
CA THR A 745 6.91 3.29 -4.53
C THR A 745 6.29 4.66 -4.28
N GLY A 746 6.00 5.37 -5.36
CA GLY A 746 5.35 6.69 -5.33
C GLY A 746 4.10 6.74 -6.19
N ARG A 747 3.73 5.62 -6.80
CA ARG A 747 2.62 5.53 -7.72
C ARG A 747 1.30 5.90 -7.05
N GLY A 748 0.64 6.92 -7.60
CA GLY A 748 -0.65 7.40 -7.09
C GLY A 748 -0.59 8.35 -5.89
N TRP A 749 0.60 8.63 -5.32
CA TRP A 749 0.77 9.50 -4.16
C TRP A 749 1.60 10.76 -4.43
N GLY A 750 2.30 10.81 -5.56
CA GLY A 750 3.14 11.96 -5.89
C GLY A 750 4.34 12.11 -4.97
N ALA A 751 5.15 11.06 -4.83
CA ALA A 751 6.39 11.10 -4.05
C ALA A 751 7.33 12.23 -4.50
N TRP A 752 7.96 12.92 -3.56
CA TRP A 752 8.84 14.06 -3.84
C TRP A 752 10.03 13.69 -4.74
N GLY A 753 10.51 12.45 -4.64
CA GLY A 753 11.58 11.94 -5.51
C GLY A 753 11.25 11.92 -7.00
N GLY A 754 9.97 11.85 -7.34
CA GLY A 754 9.42 12.00 -8.69
C GLY A 754 9.38 10.74 -9.53
N GLN A 755 10.09 9.66 -9.15
CA GLN A 755 9.99 8.37 -9.82
C GLN A 755 8.77 7.58 -9.32
N GLN A 756 8.22 6.71 -10.15
CA GLN A 756 7.10 5.84 -9.73
C GLN A 756 7.56 4.75 -8.77
N ALA A 757 8.75 4.24 -8.95
CA ALA A 757 9.38 3.24 -8.12
C ALA A 757 10.90 3.35 -8.18
N SER A 758 11.59 2.75 -7.22
CA SER A 758 13.04 2.62 -7.22
C SER A 758 13.48 1.56 -6.22
N LEU A 759 14.70 1.07 -6.39
CA LEU A 759 15.41 0.26 -5.43
C LEU A 759 16.79 0.90 -5.20
N GLN A 760 17.04 1.37 -3.98
CA GLN A 760 18.29 2.06 -3.64
C GLN A 760 18.90 1.42 -2.40
N ARG A 761 20.23 1.40 -2.33
CA ARG A 761 21.00 0.84 -1.24
C ARG A 761 21.84 1.92 -0.59
N ILE A 762 21.91 1.95 0.72
CA ILE A 762 22.77 2.82 1.51
C ILE A 762 23.88 1.97 2.11
N VAL A 763 25.13 2.44 1.94
CA VAL A 763 26.33 1.74 2.38
C VAL A 763 27.12 2.65 3.33
N TYR A 764 27.50 2.13 4.48
CA TYR A 764 28.40 2.80 5.43
C TYR A 764 29.86 2.47 5.08
N ASP A 765 30.77 3.44 5.23
CA ASP A 765 32.19 3.28 4.89
C ASP A 765 33.00 2.50 5.96
N GLY A 766 32.35 2.14 7.06
CA GLY A 766 32.96 1.37 8.15
C GLY A 766 33.83 2.17 9.11
N LYS A 767 33.96 3.50 8.94
CA LYS A 767 34.89 4.32 9.72
C LYS A 767 34.42 5.72 10.10
N THR A 768 33.68 6.42 9.22
CA THR A 768 33.34 7.83 9.38
C THR A 768 32.08 7.99 10.21
N VAL A 769 32.17 8.45 11.43
CA VAL A 769 31.00 8.76 12.26
C VAL A 769 30.77 10.27 12.25
N ALA A 770 29.71 10.69 11.55
CA ALA A 770 29.29 12.09 11.55
C ALA A 770 28.74 12.51 12.93
N ALA A 771 28.97 13.76 13.32
CA ALA A 771 28.34 14.33 14.50
C ALA A 771 26.83 14.47 14.26
N ALA A 772 26.05 13.86 15.13
CA ALA A 772 24.58 13.82 15.05
C ALA A 772 23.98 13.60 16.46
N ILE A 773 22.70 13.92 16.62
CA ILE A 773 21.94 13.44 17.78
C ILE A 773 21.75 11.94 17.60
N HIS A 774 22.33 11.14 18.47
CA HIS A 774 22.15 9.68 18.48
C HIS A 774 20.73 9.32 18.94
N HIS A 775 20.30 9.89 20.08
CA HIS A 775 18.92 9.84 20.57
C HIS A 775 18.66 10.95 21.60
N ALA A 776 17.39 11.20 21.85
CA ALA A 776 16.93 12.03 22.97
C ALA A 776 16.11 11.17 23.94
N LYS A 777 16.23 11.43 25.24
CA LYS A 777 15.42 10.82 26.31
C LYS A 777 14.82 11.90 27.18
N ALA A 778 13.68 11.60 27.81
CA ALA A 778 13.13 12.45 28.84
C ALA A 778 14.00 12.38 30.12
N ALA A 779 14.11 13.52 30.81
CA ALA A 779 14.72 13.64 32.12
C ALA A 779 13.79 14.41 33.07
N LYS A 780 14.02 14.36 34.39
CA LYS A 780 13.17 15.02 35.40
C LYS A 780 12.97 16.51 35.13
N ASN A 781 13.96 17.17 34.53
CA ASN A 781 13.99 18.61 34.33
C ASN A 781 14.18 19.02 32.85
N GLY A 782 13.94 18.12 31.92
CA GLY A 782 14.08 18.41 30.49
C GLY A 782 14.42 17.22 29.62
N PHE A 783 15.46 17.31 28.79
CA PHE A 783 15.82 16.28 27.80
C PHE A 783 17.31 15.97 27.82
N LEU A 784 17.64 14.69 27.85
CA LEU A 784 19.01 14.21 27.69
C LEU A 784 19.27 13.86 26.23
N LEU A 785 20.15 14.61 25.57
CA LEU A 785 20.61 14.33 24.21
C LEU A 785 21.90 13.51 24.30
N LYS A 786 21.93 12.36 23.65
CA LYS A 786 23.13 11.59 23.37
C LYS A 786 23.62 11.92 21.97
N LEU A 787 24.91 12.23 21.83
CA LEU A 787 25.56 12.57 20.58
C LEU A 787 26.46 11.45 20.08
N THR A 788 26.64 11.35 18.76
CA THR A 788 27.56 10.39 18.15
C THR A 788 29.03 10.81 18.31
N GLN A 789 29.30 12.12 18.33
CA GLN A 789 30.60 12.74 18.51
C GLN A 789 30.61 13.69 19.70
N PRO A 790 31.74 13.90 20.38
CA PRO A 790 31.81 14.84 21.49
C PRO A 790 31.68 16.28 21.00
N VAL A 791 31.04 17.12 21.80
CA VAL A 791 31.07 18.58 21.64
C VAL A 791 32.52 19.06 21.82
N GLY A 792 32.97 19.97 20.99
CA GLY A 792 34.35 20.52 21.01
C GLY A 792 34.75 21.09 22.36
N GLN A 793 36.02 20.90 22.77
CA GLN A 793 36.50 21.31 24.10
C GLN A 793 36.37 22.83 24.35
N ALA A 794 36.45 23.62 23.28
CA ALA A 794 36.33 25.07 23.36
C ALA A 794 34.86 25.56 23.52
N VAL A 795 33.88 24.70 23.33
CA VAL A 795 32.46 25.08 23.41
C VAL A 795 32.00 25.07 24.87
N SER A 796 31.57 26.22 25.37
CA SER A 796 30.98 26.34 26.70
C SER A 796 29.51 25.91 26.73
N GLU A 797 28.95 25.67 27.92
CA GLU A 797 27.51 25.36 28.11
C GLU A 797 26.66 26.57 27.68
N GLU A 798 27.06 27.80 27.95
CA GLU A 798 26.37 29.03 27.58
C GLU A 798 26.32 29.18 26.03
N GLN A 799 27.45 28.91 25.36
CA GLN A 799 27.48 28.94 23.89
C GLN A 799 26.51 27.90 23.30
N LEU A 800 26.43 26.72 23.89
CA LEU A 800 25.52 25.69 23.42
C LEU A 800 24.06 26.04 23.71
N VAL A 801 23.73 26.67 24.84
CA VAL A 801 22.39 27.21 25.11
C VAL A 801 21.97 28.19 24.00
N GLY A 802 22.85 29.06 23.59
CA GLY A 802 22.58 30.08 22.55
C GLY A 802 22.33 29.48 21.15
N LYS A 803 22.83 28.26 20.91
CA LYS A 803 22.63 27.54 19.64
C LYS A 803 21.45 26.53 19.67
N LEU A 804 20.95 26.16 20.83
CA LEU A 804 19.84 25.22 20.99
C LEU A 804 18.50 25.97 20.92
N LYS A 805 17.53 25.36 20.26
CA LYS A 805 16.12 25.80 20.25
C LYS A 805 15.21 24.65 20.59
N VAL A 806 14.21 24.92 21.43
CA VAL A 806 13.18 23.95 21.76
C VAL A 806 11.82 24.57 21.51
N ARG A 807 11.04 23.95 20.65
CA ARG A 807 9.64 24.34 20.38
C ARG A 807 8.74 23.15 20.68
N SER A 808 7.53 23.40 21.14
CA SER A 808 6.59 22.30 21.36
C SER A 808 5.18 22.63 20.91
N TRP A 809 4.43 21.56 20.61
CA TRP A 809 2.99 21.59 20.26
C TRP A 809 2.38 20.24 20.57
N PHE A 810 1.08 20.13 20.44
CA PHE A 810 0.40 18.84 20.50
C PHE A 810 -0.58 18.65 19.35
N TYR A 811 -1.00 17.41 19.15
CA TYR A 811 -2.02 17.02 18.20
C TYR A 811 -3.24 16.47 18.92
N THR A 812 -4.43 16.69 18.33
CA THR A 812 -5.70 16.12 18.78
C THR A 812 -6.18 15.06 17.77
N ASN A 813 -6.80 14.02 18.27
CA ASN A 813 -7.50 13.04 17.42
C ASN A 813 -8.97 13.44 17.33
N THR A 814 -9.48 13.68 16.16
CA THR A 814 -10.89 14.04 15.88
C THR A 814 -11.37 13.33 14.63
N GLY A 815 -12.65 13.37 14.31
CA GLY A 815 -13.17 12.87 13.04
C GLY A 815 -12.70 13.64 11.81
N ARG A 816 -11.97 14.74 12.00
CA ARG A 816 -11.34 15.53 10.92
C ARG A 816 -10.06 14.84 10.43
N TYR A 817 -9.69 15.14 9.21
CA TYR A 817 -8.44 14.64 8.64
C TYR A 817 -7.22 15.37 9.23
N GLY A 818 -6.47 14.69 10.08
CA GLY A 818 -5.32 15.27 10.77
C GLY A 818 -5.66 16.30 11.83
N SER A 819 -4.64 16.92 12.38
CA SER A 819 -4.73 17.96 13.41
C SER A 819 -3.77 19.09 13.09
N PRO A 820 -4.16 20.34 13.29
CA PRO A 820 -3.20 21.43 13.34
C PRO A 820 -2.27 21.24 14.55
N ARG A 821 -1.21 22.03 14.60
CA ARG A 821 -0.35 22.16 15.78
C ARG A 821 -1.06 23.07 16.79
N HIS A 822 -1.51 22.46 17.87
CA HIS A 822 -2.15 23.22 18.94
C HIS A 822 -1.11 23.78 19.90
N GLU A 823 -1.32 25.01 20.36
CA GLU A 823 -0.49 25.70 21.35
C GLU A 823 1.01 25.60 21.01
N GLU A 824 1.36 25.85 19.74
CA GLU A 824 2.77 25.89 19.33
C GLU A 824 3.46 27.04 20.06
N ARG A 825 4.57 26.71 20.73
CA ARG A 825 5.33 27.67 21.53
C ARG A 825 6.81 27.36 21.50
N GLU A 826 7.62 28.38 21.77
CA GLU A 826 9.02 28.22 22.12
C GLU A 826 9.12 27.97 23.63
N ASP A 827 9.83 26.92 24.01
CA ASP A 827 10.03 26.55 25.41
C ASP A 827 11.44 26.97 25.85
N ALA A 828 11.49 27.78 26.91
CA ALA A 828 12.74 28.37 27.39
C ALA A 828 13.68 27.31 27.96
N ILE A 829 14.93 27.35 27.53
CA ILE A 829 16.04 26.59 28.12
C ILE A 829 16.58 27.39 29.30
N GLU A 830 16.70 26.78 30.45
CA GLU A 830 17.32 27.38 31.64
C GLU A 830 18.84 27.31 31.53
N ARG A 831 19.35 26.10 31.27
CA ARG A 831 20.77 25.83 31.10
C ARG A 831 20.95 24.51 30.38
N VAL A 832 22.17 24.22 29.91
CA VAL A 832 22.57 22.88 29.51
C VAL A 832 23.69 22.41 30.45
N HIS A 833 23.81 21.08 30.56
CA HIS A 833 24.92 20.46 31.22
C HIS A 833 25.57 19.45 30.28
N ILE A 834 26.89 19.60 30.05
CA ILE A 834 27.68 18.74 29.18
C ILE A 834 28.43 17.75 30.04
N ASP A 835 28.27 16.44 29.84
CA ASP A 835 28.95 15.41 30.59
C ASP A 835 30.49 15.45 30.38
N ALA A 836 31.26 14.78 31.24
CA ALA A 836 32.72 14.74 31.15
C ALA A 836 33.23 14.19 29.80
N GLY A 837 32.51 13.24 29.19
CA GLY A 837 32.80 12.68 27.85
C GLY A 837 32.37 13.56 26.70
N ARG A 838 31.67 14.66 26.98
CA ARG A 838 31.10 15.64 26.04
C ARG A 838 30.19 15.03 24.97
N LYS A 839 29.68 13.82 25.18
CA LYS A 839 28.74 13.12 24.30
C LYS A 839 27.31 13.09 24.83
N SER A 840 27.09 13.59 26.06
CA SER A 840 25.75 13.72 26.62
C SER A 840 25.50 15.19 27.00
N VAL A 841 24.37 15.70 26.54
CA VAL A 841 23.95 17.09 26.81
C VAL A 841 22.58 17.04 27.49
N LEU A 842 22.52 17.39 28.78
CA LEU A 842 21.25 17.56 29.46
C LEU A 842 20.73 18.99 29.19
N VAL A 843 19.66 19.10 28.49
CA VAL A 843 18.93 20.36 28.23
C VAL A 843 17.93 20.55 29.35
N VAL A 844 18.23 21.45 30.28
CA VAL A 844 17.36 21.79 31.40
C VAL A 844 16.37 22.86 30.95
N MET A 845 15.09 22.53 31.04
CA MET A 845 14.01 23.40 30.61
C MET A 845 13.49 24.20 31.81
N LYS A 846 13.18 25.49 31.57
CA LYS A 846 12.61 26.35 32.61
C LYS A 846 11.22 25.87 33.01
N ASP A 847 10.99 25.72 34.31
CA ASP A 847 9.72 25.31 34.92
C ASP A 847 9.17 23.96 34.41
N PHE A 848 10.03 23.05 33.91
CA PHE A 848 9.63 21.76 33.32
C PHE A 848 8.84 20.89 34.29
N GLY A 849 7.66 20.47 33.86
CA GLY A 849 6.78 19.60 34.66
C GLY A 849 6.01 20.31 35.74
N SER A 850 6.12 21.63 35.89
CA SER A 850 5.48 22.43 36.93
C SER A 850 4.50 23.47 36.37
N GLY A 851 3.68 24.06 37.24
CA GLY A 851 2.69 25.10 36.91
C GLY A 851 1.50 24.59 36.12
N ASP A 852 0.67 25.52 35.63
CA ASP A 852 -0.54 25.23 34.86
C ASP A 852 -0.27 24.86 33.38
N ARG A 853 0.99 24.81 33.01
CA ARG A 853 1.39 24.48 31.65
C ARG A 853 1.18 23.00 31.34
N LYS A 854 0.59 22.69 30.17
CA LYS A 854 0.56 21.33 29.66
C LYS A 854 1.95 20.92 29.14
N TRP A 855 2.64 20.01 29.82
CA TRP A 855 3.92 19.46 29.41
C TRP A 855 3.81 18.10 28.73
N LEU A 856 2.92 17.24 29.18
CA LEU A 856 2.72 15.90 28.67
C LEU A 856 1.84 15.87 27.41
N ASP A 857 1.91 14.78 26.68
CA ASP A 857 1.21 14.54 25.42
C ASP A 857 1.57 15.58 24.34
N ARG A 858 2.78 16.12 24.42
CA ARG A 858 3.32 17.09 23.46
C ARG A 858 4.46 16.50 22.67
N LEU A 859 4.71 17.08 21.49
CA LEU A 859 5.90 16.87 20.69
C LEU A 859 6.84 18.04 20.89
N TYR A 860 8.09 17.76 21.18
CA TYR A 860 9.18 18.71 21.37
C TYR A 860 10.13 18.63 20.20
N HIS A 861 10.23 19.71 19.42
CA HIS A 861 11.25 19.88 18.39
C HIS A 861 12.49 20.49 19.02
N ILE A 862 13.51 19.69 19.21
CA ILE A 862 14.81 20.07 19.76
C ILE A 862 15.75 20.22 18.57
N GLU A 863 16.30 21.40 18.36
CA GLU A 863 17.07 21.73 17.18
C GLU A 863 18.36 22.48 17.54
N ILE A 864 19.43 22.13 16.84
CA ILE A 864 20.65 22.93 16.70
C ILE A 864 20.68 23.36 15.23
N PRO A 865 20.15 24.56 14.90
CA PRO A 865 20.01 24.98 13.51
C PRO A 865 21.33 25.30 12.81
N ASP A 866 22.37 25.64 13.60
CA ASP A 866 23.74 25.89 13.11
C ASP A 866 24.73 25.07 13.97
N THR A 867 25.35 24.10 13.35
CA THR A 867 26.33 23.20 13.99
C THR A 867 27.77 23.63 13.85
N LYS A 868 27.98 24.79 13.17
CA LYS A 868 29.31 25.35 12.95
C LYS A 868 30.05 25.53 14.28
N ASP A 869 31.30 25.13 14.28
CA ASP A 869 32.24 25.25 15.41
C ASP A 869 31.90 24.40 16.67
N LEU A 870 30.87 23.57 16.61
CA LEU A 870 30.44 22.76 17.74
C LEU A 870 31.21 21.43 17.90
N PHE A 871 31.73 20.88 16.80
CA PHE A 871 32.26 19.48 16.81
C PHE A 871 33.71 19.40 16.31
N GLY A 872 34.47 20.52 16.32
CA GLY A 872 35.84 20.56 15.85
C GLY A 872 36.00 20.12 14.41
N SER A 873 36.85 19.12 14.15
CA SER A 873 37.08 18.56 12.80
C SER A 873 36.14 17.40 12.46
N ALA A 874 35.21 16.99 13.32
CA ALA A 874 34.29 15.91 13.02
C ALA A 874 33.35 16.31 11.87
N PRO A 875 33.08 15.45 10.88
CA PRO A 875 32.11 15.73 9.84
C PRO A 875 30.72 15.88 10.47
N VAL A 876 29.96 16.86 10.02
CA VAL A 876 28.68 17.23 10.60
C VAL A 876 27.69 17.66 9.51
N MET A 877 26.41 17.45 9.76
CA MET A 877 25.32 18.07 8.98
C MET A 877 25.16 19.51 9.41
N ASP A 878 24.74 20.40 8.48
CA ASP A 878 24.57 21.84 8.75
C ASP A 878 23.65 22.13 9.93
N SER A 879 22.68 21.26 10.20
CA SER A 879 21.76 21.34 11.32
C SER A 879 21.50 19.96 11.92
N MET A 880 21.18 19.93 13.20
CA MET A 880 20.74 18.72 13.91
C MET A 880 19.36 18.92 14.49
N ARG A 881 18.49 17.92 14.41
CA ARG A 881 17.14 18.00 14.98
C ARG A 881 16.65 16.66 15.47
N ALA A 882 15.86 16.69 16.54
CA ALA A 882 15.10 15.57 17.06
C ALA A 882 13.69 16.03 17.41
N TYR A 883 12.71 15.16 17.21
CA TYR A 883 11.34 15.41 17.60
C TYR A 883 10.95 14.40 18.67
N PHE A 884 10.82 14.84 19.92
CA PHE A 884 10.55 13.98 21.07
C PHE A 884 9.07 14.05 21.44
N THR A 885 8.41 12.90 21.54
CA THR A 885 7.03 12.78 22.06
C THR A 885 7.08 12.48 23.54
N LEU A 886 6.68 13.43 24.37
CA LEU A 886 6.69 13.29 25.84
C LEU A 886 5.32 12.80 26.33
N ARG A 887 5.30 11.61 26.96
CA ARG A 887 4.09 11.01 27.56
C ARG A 887 4.17 11.00 29.08
N ILE A 888 5.37 10.86 29.60
CA ILE A 888 5.65 10.82 31.04
C ILE A 888 7.03 11.43 31.30
N ILE A 889 7.15 12.12 32.44
CA ILE A 889 8.45 12.59 32.99
C ILE A 889 8.95 11.50 33.91
N PRO A 890 10.20 11.00 33.78
CA PRO A 890 10.77 9.90 34.57
C PRO A 890 10.86 10.17 36.08
#